data_f7b9fafdfad9167f5e806f427883950f
#
_entry.id   f7b9fafdfad9167f5e806f427883950f
#
_cell.length_a   1.000
_cell.length_b   1.000
_cell.length_c   1.000
_cell.angle_alpha   90.00
_cell.angle_beta   90.00
_cell.angle_gamma   90.00
#
_symmetry.space_group_name_H-M   'P 1'
#
loop_
_entity.id
_entity.type
_entity.pdbx_description
1 polymer ?
#
loop_
_entity_poly.entity_id
_entity_poly.type
_entity_poly.pdbx_seq_one_letter_code
_entity_poly.pdbx_strand_id
1 'polypeptide(L)'
;LITGRIQPQRDLFRELNEAEQPGRYIGGEFGSIRKSDPSFRVALAFPDLYEIGMSNTAIKILYGLLNAIPRVSCERVFVPAPDFEAALEXRQIPLYTLETGVPLRSCDLLAVSFSYELLATNVLTLLKSGHIPLHNADRXQGDPLVIIGGPGATNPAPYGRFIDGAFIGEAEEGFVQLVQKMESLKRGGASRADLLEVLREEPAVWFSGKTTPTRRAIWQGFACQIDESACADREEVPPSFGRGFPVPSIPVVQDHGVIEIMRGCPQGCRFCHAGVYYRPYRMKGIXQILCEADWLVHTLGYRELSLSSLSSGDYGPLQEMMLALNSRYKGLGVSLQLPSLRVDSFTLPLLEQLNTVRRAGLTFAVESASEEHQAWTNKLVPLEKIISIAREARARGWRRAKLYFMIGLPGPDPDGEAXGIAEYVRRLRSAVPMEYIVNVGTFVPKPHTPFQRVPQLLPDQASRMFQEIRSGLPKGATLKAHDPWMSWLEGVLSRGDERAGEVIEEAHSRGARLDAWTDYLRMETWKETIARHPGSDEGLRGFPGDRPLPWDKISLGLASGVLKREELRARQGELTGRCLPDCQDRCGICTPETRVVHRSXSDAPDLPLAESPRRIGSDGKDREKSAVGISGEAKEGCDEQGRGHQLLLAYTKQGSAAFLPHLAVVXTFERLWYRLGLPVELSQGHHPKPRMSFGQPLPIGIESLDEIGVVNLQKNVQLDKFSARLFDSSLLPEGLRIQKALTLRHVQNEPRIPAPMQLYGASVFLVWVEKRTDQAVLESFLLGAAEAGGVLRNRXPCVAELLLPREAPGLGRLLKEHQGRGVIRGRRLASLAPQGEPLFEWYQNHREEYAQAP
;
A
#
# COMPACT_ATOMS: atom_id res chain seq x y z
N LEU A 1 26.58 -20.46 -8.37
CA LEU A 1 26.04 -19.24 -8.95
C LEU A 1 24.70 -19.51 -9.60
N ILE A 2 23.68 -18.80 -9.18
CA ILE A 2 22.36 -18.94 -9.75
C ILE A 2 22.27 -17.98 -10.93
N THR A 3 22.12 -18.55 -12.13
CA THR A 3 22.13 -17.76 -13.35
C THR A 3 20.76 -17.62 -14.01
N GLY A 4 19.79 -18.35 -13.52
CA GLY A 4 18.43 -18.31 -14.06
C GLY A 4 17.46 -17.64 -13.12
N ARG A 5 16.19 -17.98 -13.26
CA ARG A 5 15.15 -17.45 -12.40
C ARG A 5 15.36 -17.93 -10.98
N ILE A 6 15.07 -17.04 -10.05
CA ILE A 6 15.16 -17.34 -8.63
C ILE A 6 13.81 -17.88 -8.16
N GLN A 7 13.84 -19.05 -7.55
CA GLN A 7 12.67 -19.60 -6.86
C GLN A 7 12.96 -19.48 -5.37
N PRO A 8 12.38 -18.50 -4.69
CA PRO A 8 12.84 -18.16 -3.34
C PRO A 8 12.83 -19.33 -2.36
N GLN A 9 11.76 -20.12 -2.36
CA GLN A 9 11.66 -21.22 -1.41
C GLN A 9 12.75 -22.29 -1.64
N ARG A 10 13.08 -22.52 -2.91
CA ARG A 10 14.13 -23.48 -3.27
C ARG A 10 15.52 -22.87 -3.08
N ASP A 11 15.74 -21.67 -3.62
CA ASP A 11 17.09 -21.11 -3.76
C ASP A 11 17.54 -20.29 -2.56
N LEU A 12 16.59 -19.78 -1.78
CA LEU A 12 16.88 -18.85 -0.69
C LEU A 12 16.30 -19.36 0.64
N PHE A 13 16.25 -20.66 0.83
CA PHE A 13 15.61 -21.23 2.02
C PHE A 13 16.23 -20.69 3.30
N ARG A 14 17.56 -20.70 3.38
CA ARG A 14 18.23 -20.22 4.58
C ARG A 14 18.01 -18.73 4.77
N GLU A 15 18.17 -17.95 3.68
CA GLU A 15 18.02 -16.50 3.76
C GLU A 15 16.61 -16.08 4.16
N LEU A 16 15.60 -16.79 3.63
CA LEU A 16 14.22 -16.49 4.01
C LEU A 16 13.95 -16.83 5.46
N ASN A 17 14.52 -17.94 5.96
CA ASN A 17 14.36 -18.30 7.36
C ASN A 17 15.01 -17.29 8.29
N GLU A 18 16.10 -16.66 7.86
CA GLU A 18 16.81 -15.67 8.65
C GLU A 18 16.25 -14.26 8.50
N ALA A 19 15.43 -14.04 7.47
CA ALA A 19 14.89 -12.70 7.21
C ALA A 19 13.85 -12.33 8.26
N GLU A 20 13.81 -11.04 8.59
CA GLU A 20 12.83 -10.54 9.55
C GLU A 20 11.40 -10.74 9.05
N GLN A 21 11.17 -10.51 7.75
CA GLN A 21 9.85 -10.66 7.14
C GLN A 21 10.01 -11.39 5.80
N PRO A 22 10.09 -12.72 5.80
CA PRO A 22 10.31 -13.43 4.53
C PRO A 22 9.16 -13.28 3.54
N GLY A 23 7.95 -12.99 4.02
CA GLY A 23 6.82 -12.80 3.11
C GLY A 23 6.97 -11.66 2.14
N ARG A 24 7.92 -10.76 2.36
CA ARG A 24 8.21 -9.67 1.41
C ARG A 24 8.77 -10.18 0.09
N TYR A 25 9.37 -11.36 0.08
CA TYR A 25 10.27 -11.79 -0.99
C TYR A 25 9.78 -13.00 -1.76
N ILE A 26 8.55 -13.44 -1.52
CA ILE A 26 8.09 -14.71 -2.08
C ILE A 26 7.06 -14.57 -3.22
N GLY A 27 6.36 -13.44 -3.32
CA GLY A 27 5.34 -13.29 -4.35
C GLY A 27 4.17 -14.23 -4.16
N GLY A 28 3.49 -14.55 -5.27
CA GLY A 28 2.41 -15.53 -5.25
C GLY A 28 1.07 -15.04 -4.74
N GLU A 29 0.91 -13.74 -4.58
CA GLU A 29 -0.35 -13.19 -4.05
C GLU A 29 -1.51 -13.43 -4.99
N PHE A 30 -2.70 -13.54 -4.41
CA PHE A 30 -3.90 -13.58 -5.22
C PHE A 30 -3.96 -12.35 -6.12
N GLY A 31 -4.29 -12.56 -7.37
CA GLY A 31 -4.43 -11.47 -8.33
C GLY A 31 -3.16 -11.11 -9.08
N SER A 32 -2.03 -11.69 -8.72
CA SER A 32 -0.80 -11.45 -9.47
C SER A 32 -0.81 -12.24 -10.78
N ILE A 33 -0.07 -11.74 -11.76
CA ILE A 33 -0.09 -12.27 -13.12
C ILE A 33 1.29 -12.81 -13.48
N ARG A 34 1.34 -14.04 -13.94
CA ARG A 34 2.55 -14.64 -14.51
C ARG A 34 2.33 -14.90 -15.98
N LYS A 35 3.20 -14.37 -16.82
CA LYS A 35 3.13 -14.62 -18.26
C LYS A 35 4.27 -15.56 -18.66
N SER A 36 3.94 -16.54 -19.49
CA SER A 36 4.89 -17.60 -19.80
C SER A 36 5.96 -17.18 -20.80
N ASP A 37 5.61 -16.33 -21.74
CA ASP A 37 6.55 -16.02 -22.82
C ASP A 37 6.42 -14.57 -23.28
N PRO A 38 6.73 -13.61 -22.41
CA PRO A 38 6.63 -12.21 -22.84
C PRO A 38 7.83 -11.85 -23.74
N SER A 39 7.59 -10.92 -24.67
CA SER A 39 8.68 -10.39 -25.47
C SER A 39 9.30 -9.15 -24.85
N PHE A 40 8.64 -8.57 -23.84
CA PHE A 40 9.16 -7.38 -23.16
C PHE A 40 8.80 -7.47 -21.69
N ARG A 41 9.81 -7.40 -20.83
CA ARG A 41 9.60 -7.57 -19.39
C ARG A 41 9.91 -6.27 -18.66
N VAL A 42 8.94 -5.78 -17.91
CA VAL A 42 9.09 -4.59 -17.09
C VAL A 42 9.20 -5.01 -15.63
N ALA A 43 10.26 -4.60 -14.96
CA ALA A 43 10.36 -4.70 -13.51
C ALA A 43 9.78 -3.39 -12.96
N LEU A 44 8.62 -3.47 -12.34
CA LEU A 44 7.95 -2.30 -11.77
C LEU A 44 8.32 -2.22 -10.31
N ALA A 45 9.01 -1.15 -9.95
CA ALA A 45 9.56 -1.01 -8.61
C ALA A 45 8.92 0.16 -7.88
N PHE A 46 8.61 -0.05 -6.61
CA PHE A 46 8.44 1.05 -5.68
C PHE A 46 9.68 1.02 -4.78
N PRO A 47 10.40 2.14 -4.64
CA PRO A 47 11.70 2.09 -3.97
C PRO A 47 11.58 2.21 -2.45
N ASP A 48 10.91 1.24 -1.86
CA ASP A 48 10.78 1.09 -0.43
C ASP A 48 10.47 -0.38 -0.16
N LEU A 49 10.30 -0.72 1.11
CA LEU A 49 9.95 -2.07 1.50
C LEU A 49 8.59 -2.47 0.92
N TYR A 50 8.39 -3.78 0.83
CA TYR A 50 7.16 -4.36 0.28
C TYR A 50 5.91 -3.75 0.91
N GLU A 51 5.90 -3.56 2.23
CA GLU A 51 4.70 -3.08 2.93
C GLU A 51 4.32 -1.66 2.52
N ILE A 52 5.31 -0.83 2.18
CA ILE A 52 5.03 0.52 1.68
C ILE A 52 4.65 0.45 0.20
N GLY A 53 5.41 -0.32 -0.59
CA GLY A 53 5.15 -0.40 -2.02
C GLY A 53 3.78 -0.95 -2.35
N MET A 54 3.37 -2.00 -1.62
CA MET A 54 2.05 -2.59 -1.85
C MET A 54 0.92 -1.79 -1.24
N SER A 55 1.26 -0.70 -0.55
CA SER A 55 0.26 0.27 -0.11
C SER A 55 0.06 1.41 -1.11
N ASN A 56 0.82 1.41 -2.19
CA ASN A 56 0.83 2.51 -3.14
C ASN A 56 -0.09 2.22 -4.32
N THR A 57 -1.04 3.12 -4.56
CA THR A 57 -2.05 2.91 -5.60
C THR A 57 -1.44 2.93 -7.00
N ALA A 58 -0.41 3.75 -7.23
CA ALA A 58 0.18 3.84 -8.57
C ALA A 58 0.79 2.51 -9.01
N ILE A 59 1.39 1.76 -8.07
CA ILE A 59 1.93 0.45 -8.40
C ILE A 59 0.83 -0.47 -8.92
N LYS A 60 -0.33 -0.44 -8.27
CA LYS A 60 -1.43 -1.32 -8.67
C LYS A 60 -2.01 -0.91 -10.02
N ILE A 61 -2.13 0.39 -10.25
CA ILE A 61 -2.63 0.89 -11.53
C ILE A 61 -1.68 0.53 -12.67
N LEU A 62 -0.39 0.83 -12.49
CA LEU A 62 0.60 0.55 -13.53
C LEU A 62 0.71 -0.95 -13.80
N TYR A 63 0.67 -1.75 -12.74
CA TYR A 63 0.74 -3.19 -12.89
C TYR A 63 -0.35 -3.70 -13.83
N GLY A 64 -1.58 -3.28 -13.58
CA GLY A 64 -2.70 -3.73 -14.40
C GLY A 64 -2.65 -3.21 -15.83
N LEU A 65 -2.30 -1.92 -15.98
CA LEU A 65 -2.26 -1.33 -17.31
C LEU A 65 -1.18 -1.95 -18.18
N LEU A 66 0.00 -2.19 -17.62
CA LEU A 66 1.10 -2.77 -18.40
C LEU A 66 0.85 -4.24 -18.68
N ASN A 67 0.29 -4.98 -17.73
CA ASN A 67 -0.02 -6.39 -17.97
C ASN A 67 -1.17 -6.58 -18.96
N ALA A 68 -1.96 -5.55 -19.20
CA ALA A 68 -3.00 -5.63 -20.24
C ALA A 68 -2.42 -5.62 -21.64
N ILE A 69 -1.15 -5.22 -21.80
CA ILE A 69 -0.49 -5.28 -23.11
C ILE A 69 -0.07 -6.73 -23.36
N PRO A 70 -0.54 -7.34 -24.45
CA PRO A 70 -0.45 -8.81 -24.56
C PRO A 70 0.93 -9.41 -24.39
N ARG A 71 1.98 -8.81 -24.94
CA ARG A 71 3.30 -9.42 -24.89
C ARG A 71 4.21 -8.80 -23.85
N VAL A 72 3.67 -7.97 -22.98
CA VAL A 72 4.41 -7.32 -21.92
C VAL A 72 4.11 -8.02 -20.60
N SER A 73 5.16 -8.36 -19.87
CA SER A 73 5.01 -8.85 -18.49
C SER A 73 5.49 -7.75 -17.55
N CYS A 74 4.58 -7.29 -16.69
CA CYS A 74 4.94 -6.31 -15.67
C CYS A 74 5.03 -7.05 -14.34
N GLU A 75 6.21 -7.06 -13.74
CA GLU A 75 6.51 -7.84 -12.56
C GLU A 75 7.05 -6.92 -11.48
N ARG A 76 6.62 -7.12 -10.24
CA ARG A 76 6.95 -6.21 -9.14
C ARG A 76 8.28 -6.53 -8.51
N VAL A 77 8.91 -5.47 -7.99
CA VAL A 77 10.11 -5.61 -7.17
C VAL A 77 10.12 -4.48 -6.15
N PHE A 78 10.62 -4.77 -4.95
CA PHE A 78 10.71 -3.78 -3.87
C PHE A 78 12.10 -3.84 -3.27
N VAL A 79 12.41 -2.82 -2.45
CA VAL A 79 13.74 -2.74 -1.84
C VAL A 79 13.87 -3.82 -0.77
N PRO A 80 14.93 -4.61 -0.79
CA PRO A 80 15.15 -5.55 0.30
C PRO A 80 15.55 -4.79 1.56
N ALA A 81 15.07 -5.28 2.71
CA ALA A 81 15.55 -4.76 3.97
C ALA A 81 17.05 -5.08 4.10
N PRO A 82 17.77 -4.36 4.98
CA PRO A 82 19.22 -4.57 5.05
C PRO A 82 19.64 -6.00 5.34
N ASP A 83 18.87 -6.75 6.12
CA ASP A 83 19.22 -8.15 6.38
C ASP A 83 19.19 -8.99 5.11
N PHE A 84 18.16 -8.82 4.30
CA PHE A 84 18.03 -9.60 3.07
C PHE A 84 18.97 -9.08 1.98
N GLU A 85 19.18 -7.77 1.94
CA GLU A 85 20.16 -7.19 1.02
C GLU A 85 21.54 -7.81 1.24
N ALA A 86 21.96 -7.90 2.51
CA ALA A 86 23.25 -8.48 2.86
C ALA A 86 23.28 -9.97 2.51
N ALA A 87 22.18 -10.68 2.74
CA ALA A 87 22.11 -12.10 2.43
C ALA A 87 22.26 -12.37 0.95
N LEU A 88 21.61 -11.57 0.10
CA LEU A 88 21.77 -11.68 -1.35
C LEU A 88 23.20 -11.38 -1.77
N GLU A 89 23.79 -10.39 -1.20
CA GLU A 89 25.16 -10.01 -1.53
C GLU A 89 26.15 -11.11 -1.16
N UNK A 90 25.86 -11.54 -0.20
CA UNK A 90 26.68 -12.57 0.26
C UNK A 90 26.84 -13.71 -0.64
N ARG A 91 25.79 -14.07 -1.20
CA ARG A 91 25.80 -15.17 -2.16
C ARG A 91 25.86 -14.71 -3.60
N GLN A 92 25.93 -13.41 -3.82
CA GLN A 92 25.98 -12.82 -5.17
C GLN A 92 24.73 -13.21 -5.98
N ILE A 93 23.59 -13.23 -5.32
CA ILE A 93 22.31 -13.51 -5.98
C ILE A 93 21.68 -12.16 -6.31
N PRO A 94 21.29 -11.92 -7.56
CA PRO A 94 20.67 -10.64 -7.90
C PRO A 94 19.26 -10.54 -7.37
N LEU A 95 18.84 -9.33 -7.01
CA LEU A 95 17.45 -9.06 -6.69
C LEU A 95 16.58 -9.42 -7.89
N TYR A 96 15.40 -9.92 -7.64
CA TYR A 96 14.56 -10.57 -8.62
C TYR A 96 13.11 -10.10 -8.52
N THR A 97 12.36 -10.32 -9.61
CA THR A 97 10.95 -9.97 -9.63
C THR A 97 10.11 -10.99 -8.85
N LEU A 98 9.03 -10.52 -8.25
CA LEU A 98 8.19 -11.39 -7.42
C LEU A 98 7.38 -12.39 -8.25
N GLU A 99 7.01 -12.06 -9.47
CA GLU A 99 6.15 -12.93 -10.26
C GLU A 99 6.89 -14.17 -10.76
N THR A 100 8.02 -13.97 -11.43
CA THR A 100 8.72 -15.10 -12.03
C THR A 100 10.14 -15.30 -11.54
N GLY A 101 10.63 -14.43 -10.67
CA GLY A 101 11.97 -14.58 -10.14
C GLY A 101 13.08 -14.20 -11.10
N VAL A 102 12.76 -13.42 -12.12
CA VAL A 102 13.76 -12.98 -13.10
C VAL A 102 14.67 -11.94 -12.45
N PRO A 103 16.00 -12.06 -12.58
CA PRO A 103 16.90 -11.02 -12.06
C PRO A 103 16.60 -9.67 -12.70
N LEU A 104 16.71 -8.59 -11.91
CA LEU A 104 16.39 -7.27 -12.44
C LEU A 104 17.19 -6.95 -13.69
N ARG A 105 18.48 -7.30 -13.71
CA ARG A 105 19.30 -6.98 -14.87
C ARG A 105 18.86 -7.69 -16.15
N SER A 106 18.05 -8.73 -16.02
CA SER A 106 17.55 -9.48 -17.16
C SER A 106 16.26 -8.94 -17.70
N CYS A 107 15.69 -7.93 -17.07
CA CYS A 107 14.48 -7.28 -17.57
C CYS A 107 14.83 -6.28 -18.65
N ASP A 108 13.84 -5.88 -19.42
CA ASP A 108 14.03 -4.88 -20.48
C ASP A 108 13.95 -3.46 -19.94
N LEU A 109 13.14 -3.26 -18.93
CA LEU A 109 12.89 -1.94 -18.37
C LEU A 109 12.73 -2.07 -16.86
N LEU A 110 13.44 -1.23 -16.11
CA LEU A 110 13.19 -1.05 -14.69
C LEU A 110 12.46 0.29 -14.56
N ALA A 111 11.18 0.22 -14.19
CA ALA A 111 10.34 1.40 -14.04
C ALA A 111 10.10 1.63 -12.57
N VAL A 112 10.61 2.76 -12.06
CA VAL A 112 10.56 3.07 -10.64
C VAL A 112 9.51 4.15 -10.39
N SER A 113 8.56 3.84 -9.51
CA SER A 113 7.57 4.81 -9.07
C SER A 113 8.20 5.65 -7.96
N PHE A 114 8.62 6.85 -8.30
CA PHE A 114 9.41 7.71 -7.43
C PHE A 114 8.55 8.84 -6.91
N SER A 115 7.94 8.64 -5.75
CA SER A 115 6.95 9.58 -5.22
C SER A 115 7.52 10.57 -4.23
N TYR A 116 8.75 10.36 -3.73
CA TYR A 116 9.25 11.11 -2.59
C TYR A 116 10.78 11.10 -2.61
N GLU A 117 11.37 12.25 -2.39
CA GLU A 117 12.82 12.41 -2.55
C GLU A 117 13.65 11.61 -1.56
N LEU A 118 13.12 11.34 -0.36
CA LEU A 118 13.85 10.52 0.61
C LEU A 118 13.95 9.05 0.19
N LEU A 119 13.34 8.68 -0.92
CA LEU A 119 13.50 7.34 -1.48
C LEU A 119 14.71 7.22 -2.40
N ALA A 120 15.52 8.26 -2.52
CA ALA A 120 16.58 8.33 -3.53
C ALA A 120 17.63 7.24 -3.38
N THR A 121 18.16 7.00 -2.15
CA THR A 121 19.15 5.94 -2.00
C THR A 121 18.56 4.57 -2.26
N ASN A 122 17.25 4.41 -2.07
CA ASN A 122 16.60 3.12 -2.35
C ASN A 122 16.63 2.78 -3.83
N VAL A 123 16.62 3.79 -4.70
CA VAL A 123 16.78 3.54 -6.13
C VAL A 123 18.15 2.91 -6.38
N LEU A 124 19.19 3.43 -5.72
CA LEU A 124 20.53 2.86 -5.87
C LEU A 124 20.60 1.43 -5.31
N THR A 125 19.89 1.17 -4.22
CA THR A 125 19.82 -0.20 -3.69
C THR A 125 19.20 -1.15 -4.70
N LEU A 126 18.12 -0.73 -5.37
CA LEU A 126 17.52 -1.56 -6.42
C LEU A 126 18.51 -1.84 -7.54
N LEU A 127 19.23 -0.82 -7.98
CA LEU A 127 20.20 -1.00 -9.06
C LEU A 127 21.33 -1.92 -8.64
N LYS A 128 21.93 -1.65 -7.48
CA LYS A 128 23.07 -2.44 -7.03
C LYS A 128 22.66 -3.88 -6.73
N SER A 129 21.57 -4.08 -5.99
CA SER A 129 21.09 -5.42 -5.67
C SER A 129 20.64 -6.17 -6.91
N GLY A 130 20.14 -5.46 -7.90
CA GLY A 130 19.72 -6.06 -9.17
C GLY A 130 20.84 -6.28 -10.15
N HIS A 131 22.09 -5.97 -9.78
CA HIS A 131 23.29 -6.11 -10.61
C HIS A 131 23.20 -5.27 -11.88
N ILE A 132 22.64 -4.06 -11.74
CA ILE A 132 22.57 -3.08 -12.82
C ILE A 132 23.58 -2.00 -12.52
N PRO A 133 24.40 -1.58 -13.47
CA PRO A 133 25.36 -0.51 -13.18
C PRO A 133 24.67 0.75 -12.69
N LEU A 134 25.23 1.39 -11.67
CA LEU A 134 24.61 2.56 -11.07
C LEU A 134 24.51 3.73 -12.04
N HIS A 135 25.55 3.93 -12.84
CA HIS A 135 25.57 5.05 -13.78
C HIS A 135 25.03 4.62 -15.14
N ASN A 136 24.19 5.46 -15.74
CA ASN A 136 23.62 5.14 -17.04
C ASN A 136 24.71 5.03 -18.11
N ALA A 137 25.81 5.75 -17.96
CA ALA A 137 26.91 5.71 -18.92
C ALA A 137 27.61 4.35 -18.98
N ASP A 138 27.48 3.54 -17.95
CA ASP A 138 28.11 2.22 -17.87
C ASP A 138 27.21 1.09 -18.35
N ARG A 139 26.04 1.40 -18.77
CA ARG A 139 25.09 0.34 -19.15
C ARG A 139 25.21 -0.01 -20.61
N UNK A 140 25.17 -1.26 -20.80
CA UNK A 140 25.37 -1.90 -22.03
C UNK A 140 24.13 -2.57 -22.50
N GLN A 141 24.26 -3.22 -23.67
CA GLN A 141 23.17 -3.91 -24.32
C GLN A 141 22.44 -4.89 -23.41
N GLY A 142 23.15 -5.57 -22.54
CA GLY A 142 22.53 -6.56 -21.67
C GLY A 142 21.82 -5.98 -20.45
N ASP A 143 21.84 -4.68 -20.29
CA ASP A 143 21.23 -4.03 -19.12
C ASP A 143 19.86 -3.47 -19.46
N PRO A 144 18.96 -3.35 -18.46
CA PRO A 144 17.66 -2.75 -18.74
C PRO A 144 17.77 -1.24 -18.91
N LEU A 145 16.77 -0.65 -19.56
CA LEU A 145 16.56 0.78 -19.44
C LEU A 145 16.02 1.06 -18.05
N VAL A 146 16.42 2.20 -17.48
CA VAL A 146 16.00 2.58 -16.12
C VAL A 146 15.28 3.92 -16.20
N ILE A 147 14.05 3.95 -15.72
CA ILE A 147 13.23 5.15 -15.77
C ILE A 147 12.58 5.38 -14.41
N ILE A 148 12.50 6.64 -13.99
CA ILE A 148 11.72 7.01 -12.81
C ILE A 148 10.51 7.82 -13.25
N GLY A 149 9.46 7.82 -12.44
CA GLY A 149 8.27 8.63 -12.68
C GLY A 149 7.56 8.88 -11.37
N GLY A 150 6.64 9.82 -11.37
CA GLY A 150 5.90 10.19 -10.17
C GLY A 150 6.26 11.59 -9.69
N PRO A 151 5.60 12.07 -8.62
CA PRO A 151 5.80 13.45 -8.18
C PRO A 151 7.24 13.79 -7.81
N GLY A 152 7.99 12.83 -7.29
CA GLY A 152 9.38 13.08 -6.92
C GLY A 152 10.31 13.27 -8.10
N ALA A 153 9.85 12.93 -9.31
CA ALA A 153 10.68 13.05 -10.51
C ALA A 153 10.60 14.42 -11.17
N THR A 154 9.84 15.37 -10.61
CA THR A 154 9.66 16.67 -11.25
C THR A 154 10.84 17.60 -11.12
N ASN A 155 11.79 17.27 -10.28
CA ASN A 155 13.15 17.81 -10.36
C ASN A 155 14.09 16.62 -10.49
N PRO A 156 14.36 16.17 -11.70
CA PRO A 156 15.16 14.95 -11.87
C PRO A 156 16.67 15.20 -11.89
N ALA A 157 17.10 16.44 -11.79
CA ALA A 157 18.52 16.77 -11.90
C ALA A 157 19.40 15.94 -10.95
N PRO A 158 19.01 15.75 -9.66
CA PRO A 158 19.86 14.94 -8.78
C PRO A 158 20.04 13.49 -9.23
N TYR A 159 19.13 12.97 -10.04
CA TYR A 159 19.13 11.56 -10.40
C TYR A 159 19.61 11.27 -11.80
N GLY A 160 19.97 12.29 -12.55
CA GLY A 160 20.25 12.16 -13.98
C GLY A 160 21.32 11.15 -14.34
N ARG A 161 22.37 11.02 -13.53
CA ARG A 161 23.43 10.07 -13.82
C ARG A 161 23.03 8.62 -13.62
N PHE A 162 21.95 8.38 -12.85
CA PHE A 162 21.53 7.02 -12.51
C PHE A 162 20.41 6.50 -13.41
N ILE A 163 19.74 7.37 -14.13
CA ILE A 163 18.54 6.97 -14.88
C ILE A 163 18.74 7.23 -16.38
N ASP A 164 18.06 6.45 -17.19
CA ASP A 164 18.02 6.69 -18.64
C ASP A 164 16.99 7.72 -19.01
N GLY A 165 15.99 7.89 -18.17
CA GLY A 165 15.00 8.94 -18.34
C GLY A 165 14.10 9.08 -17.16
N ALA A 166 13.41 10.23 -17.08
CA ALA A 166 12.38 10.49 -16.08
C ALA A 166 11.09 10.82 -16.82
N PHE A 167 10.05 10.04 -16.55
CA PHE A 167 8.74 10.29 -17.16
C PHE A 167 8.00 11.28 -16.28
N ILE A 168 7.62 12.42 -16.86
CA ILE A 168 6.99 13.50 -16.11
C ILE A 168 5.49 13.47 -16.39
N GLY A 169 4.70 13.15 -15.36
CA GLY A 169 3.26 13.18 -15.48
C GLY A 169 2.60 11.85 -15.21
N GLU A 170 1.40 11.72 -15.75
CA GLU A 170 0.56 10.57 -15.48
C GLU A 170 0.82 9.47 -16.51
N ALA A 171 1.15 8.29 -16.00
CA ALA A 171 1.59 7.21 -16.87
C ALA A 171 0.50 6.70 -17.79
N GLU A 172 -0.77 6.88 -17.43
CA GLU A 172 -1.87 6.47 -18.30
C GLU A 172 -1.82 7.18 -19.64
N GLU A 173 -1.22 8.37 -19.69
CA GLU A 173 -1.13 9.16 -20.92
C GLU A 173 0.31 9.18 -21.39
N GLY A 174 0.67 8.30 -22.28
CA GLY A 174 1.98 8.29 -22.91
C GLY A 174 2.88 7.17 -22.49
N PHE A 175 2.94 6.83 -21.21
CA PHE A 175 3.89 5.81 -20.75
C PHE A 175 3.45 4.40 -21.17
N VAL A 176 2.17 4.09 -21.03
CA VAL A 176 1.65 2.79 -21.48
C VAL A 176 1.90 2.61 -22.98
N GLN A 177 1.62 3.65 -23.76
CA GLN A 177 1.83 3.62 -25.19
C GLN A 177 3.31 3.49 -25.54
N LEU A 178 4.18 4.13 -24.77
CA LEU A 178 5.62 4.02 -24.97
C LEU A 178 6.10 2.58 -24.75
N VAL A 179 5.63 1.93 -23.70
CA VAL A 179 5.98 0.53 -23.43
C VAL A 179 5.49 -0.36 -24.57
N GLN A 180 4.27 -0.12 -25.04
CA GLN A 180 3.70 -0.84 -26.17
C GLN A 180 4.59 -0.72 -27.39
N LYS A 181 5.05 0.50 -27.68
CA LYS A 181 5.90 0.76 -28.81
C LYS A 181 7.26 0.06 -28.65
N MET A 182 7.84 0.15 -27.46
CA MET A 182 9.14 -0.49 -27.21
C MET A 182 9.04 -2.00 -27.36
N GLU A 183 7.94 -2.60 -26.89
CA GLU A 183 7.73 -4.03 -27.05
C GLU A 183 7.70 -4.42 -28.53
N SER A 184 6.95 -3.68 -29.30
CA SER A 184 6.84 -3.96 -30.74
C SER A 184 8.18 -3.83 -31.44
N LEU A 185 8.94 -2.79 -31.13
CA LEU A 185 10.25 -2.59 -31.74
C LEU A 185 11.25 -3.67 -31.32
N LYS A 186 11.22 -4.07 -30.06
CA LYS A 186 12.13 -5.14 -29.62
C LYS A 186 11.80 -6.44 -30.34
N ARG A 187 10.51 -6.75 -30.46
CA ARG A 187 10.08 -7.96 -31.17
C ARG A 187 10.54 -7.94 -32.61
N GLY A 188 10.67 -6.75 -33.20
CA GLY A 188 11.20 -6.57 -34.55
C GLY A 188 12.70 -6.49 -34.64
N GLY A 189 13.44 -6.69 -33.52
CA GLY A 189 14.89 -6.74 -33.55
C GLY A 189 15.60 -5.50 -33.02
N ALA A 190 14.90 -4.51 -32.48
CA ALA A 190 15.55 -3.30 -31.99
C ALA A 190 16.49 -3.60 -30.83
N SER A 191 17.62 -2.90 -30.82
CA SER A 191 18.60 -3.02 -29.75
C SER A 191 18.23 -2.14 -28.56
N ARG A 192 18.96 -2.30 -27.45
CA ARG A 192 18.77 -1.41 -26.31
C ARG A 192 19.00 0.05 -26.71
N ALA A 193 20.03 0.29 -27.52
CA ALA A 193 20.30 1.65 -27.99
C ALA A 193 19.13 2.23 -28.78
N ASP A 194 18.51 1.40 -29.63
CA ASP A 194 17.34 1.83 -30.37
C ASP A 194 16.19 2.19 -29.43
N LEU A 195 15.96 1.36 -28.42
CA LEU A 195 14.87 1.61 -27.46
C LEU A 195 15.16 2.83 -26.59
N LEU A 196 16.41 3.05 -26.24
CA LEU A 196 16.81 4.24 -25.49
C LEU A 196 16.48 5.50 -26.29
N GLU A 197 16.73 5.46 -27.58
CA GLU A 197 16.44 6.60 -28.44
C GLU A 197 14.94 6.87 -28.49
N VAL A 198 14.16 5.81 -28.61
CA VAL A 198 12.68 5.95 -28.61
C VAL A 198 12.19 6.53 -27.29
N LEU A 199 12.74 6.04 -26.19
CA LEU A 199 12.39 6.57 -24.86
C LEU A 199 12.67 8.07 -24.78
N ARG A 200 13.83 8.48 -25.28
CA ARG A 200 14.28 9.86 -25.15
C ARG A 200 13.59 10.80 -26.14
N GLU A 201 12.91 10.27 -27.15
CA GLU A 201 12.12 11.09 -28.06
C GLU A 201 10.74 11.42 -27.49
N GLU A 202 10.29 10.70 -26.45
CA GLU A 202 8.99 10.95 -25.86
C GLU A 202 8.95 12.34 -25.22
N PRO A 203 7.98 13.20 -25.58
CA PRO A 203 7.98 14.57 -25.03
C PRO A 203 7.92 14.65 -23.52
N ALA A 204 7.34 13.66 -22.85
CA ALA A 204 7.22 13.66 -21.41
C ALA A 204 8.43 13.07 -20.70
N VAL A 205 9.45 12.65 -21.46
CA VAL A 205 10.65 12.04 -20.86
C VAL A 205 11.79 13.05 -20.83
N TRP A 206 12.31 13.27 -19.63
CA TRP A 206 13.52 14.05 -19.39
C TRP A 206 14.71 13.12 -19.27
N PHE A 207 15.87 13.56 -19.72
CA PHE A 207 17.13 12.85 -19.50
C PHE A 207 18.25 13.86 -19.33
N SER A 208 19.33 13.44 -18.68
CA SER A 208 20.47 14.32 -18.43
C SER A 208 21.04 14.77 -19.76
N GLY A 209 21.21 16.08 -19.92
CA GLY A 209 21.71 16.66 -21.14
C GLY A 209 20.66 17.04 -22.17
N LYS A 210 19.38 16.77 -21.89
CA LYS A 210 18.31 17.16 -22.80
C LYS A 210 18.26 18.70 -22.88
N THR A 211 18.21 19.21 -24.10
CA THR A 211 18.20 20.65 -24.34
C THR A 211 16.84 21.22 -24.60
N THR A 212 15.88 20.37 -25.02
CA THR A 212 14.52 20.82 -25.26
C THR A 212 13.66 20.66 -24.01
N PRO A 213 12.56 21.44 -23.87
CA PRO A 213 11.70 21.30 -22.69
C PRO A 213 11.02 19.96 -22.62
N THR A 214 10.76 19.49 -21.41
CA THR A 214 9.99 18.28 -21.14
C THR A 214 8.61 18.71 -20.64
N ARG A 215 7.56 18.14 -21.23
CA ARG A 215 6.20 18.52 -20.91
C ARG A 215 5.48 17.41 -20.18
N ARG A 216 4.82 17.76 -19.07
CA ARG A 216 4.07 16.81 -18.27
C ARG A 216 2.95 16.16 -19.07
N ALA A 217 2.84 14.85 -19.01
CA ALA A 217 1.74 14.10 -19.60
C ALA A 217 0.54 14.21 -18.66
N ILE A 218 -0.62 14.55 -19.20
CA ILE A 218 -1.86 14.72 -18.43
C ILE A 218 -2.91 13.79 -18.99
N TRP A 219 -3.43 12.92 -18.14
CA TRP A 219 -4.45 11.95 -18.53
C TRP A 219 -5.83 12.53 -18.25
N GLN A 220 -6.71 12.47 -19.26
CA GLN A 220 -8.05 13.06 -19.12
C GLN A 220 -9.06 12.09 -18.48
N GLY A 221 -8.58 10.97 -17.97
CA GLY A 221 -9.43 9.94 -17.41
C GLY A 221 -10.48 10.42 -16.43
N PHE A 222 -11.47 9.57 -16.16
CA PHE A 222 -12.66 9.86 -15.37
C PHE A 222 -13.66 10.74 -16.13
N ALA A 223 -13.33 11.12 -17.37
CA ALA A 223 -14.28 11.87 -18.21
C ALA A 223 -15.36 10.96 -18.78
N CYS A 224 -15.04 9.69 -19.01
CA CYS A 224 -15.99 8.73 -19.54
C CYS A 224 -16.86 8.18 -18.42
N GLN A 225 -18.12 7.91 -18.74
CA GLN A 225 -19.00 7.24 -17.80
C GLN A 225 -19.00 5.75 -18.07
N ILE A 226 -18.98 4.97 -17.01
CA ILE A 226 -19.07 3.52 -17.15
C ILE A 226 -20.55 3.14 -17.21
N ASP A 227 -20.90 2.36 -18.21
CA ASP A 227 -22.24 1.78 -18.32
C ASP A 227 -22.47 0.87 -17.11
N GLU A 228 -23.59 1.05 -16.43
CA GLU A 228 -23.91 0.22 -15.26
C GLU A 228 -23.96 -1.26 -15.61
N SER A 229 -24.31 -1.61 -16.84
CA SER A 229 -24.32 -3.00 -17.26
C SER A 229 -22.91 -3.60 -17.25
N ALA A 230 -21.89 -2.77 -17.44
CA ALA A 230 -20.51 -3.26 -17.37
C ALA A 230 -20.13 -3.67 -15.96
N CYS A 231 -20.84 -3.19 -14.94
CA CYS A 231 -20.59 -3.55 -13.56
C CYS A 231 -21.28 -4.84 -13.14
N ALA A 232 -22.10 -5.42 -14.00
CA ALA A 232 -22.83 -6.63 -13.65
C ALA A 232 -21.91 -7.83 -13.53
N ASP A 233 -20.80 -7.85 -14.29
CA ASP A 233 -19.84 -8.93 -14.24
C ASP A 233 -18.68 -8.51 -13.34
N ARG A 234 -18.73 -8.95 -12.09
CA ARG A 234 -17.74 -8.57 -11.08
C ARG A 234 -16.44 -9.33 -11.19
N GLU A 235 -16.40 -10.34 -12.06
CA GLU A 235 -15.16 -11.07 -12.25
C GLU A 235 -14.20 -10.35 -13.18
N GLU A 236 -14.70 -9.43 -13.99
CA GLU A 236 -13.83 -8.64 -14.84
C GLU A 236 -13.22 -7.49 -14.06
N VAL A 237 -11.94 -7.24 -14.33
CA VAL A 237 -11.27 -6.11 -13.71
C VAL A 237 -11.84 -4.82 -14.29
N PRO A 238 -12.19 -3.81 -13.47
CA PRO A 238 -12.66 -2.55 -14.02
C PRO A 238 -11.64 -1.96 -15.00
N PRO A 239 -12.10 -1.26 -16.03
CA PRO A 239 -11.16 -0.75 -17.04
C PRO A 239 -10.02 0.09 -16.49
N SER A 240 -10.23 0.78 -15.37
CA SER A 240 -9.19 1.61 -14.80
C SER A 240 -8.03 0.81 -14.20
N PHE A 241 -8.20 -0.51 -13.98
CA PHE A 241 -7.16 -1.33 -13.38
C PHE A 241 -6.47 -2.28 -14.35
N GLY A 242 -6.93 -2.38 -15.58
CA GLY A 242 -6.28 -3.23 -16.57
C GLY A 242 -6.37 -4.70 -16.24
N ARG A 243 -5.22 -5.40 -16.18
CA ARG A 243 -5.19 -6.85 -15.95
C ARG A 243 -4.31 -7.16 -14.74
N GLY A 244 -4.91 -7.81 -13.75
CA GLY A 244 -4.18 -8.21 -12.56
C GLY A 244 -4.20 -7.15 -11.48
N PHE A 245 -4.29 -7.62 -10.25
CA PHE A 245 -4.33 -6.72 -9.09
C PHE A 245 -3.86 -7.54 -7.89
N PRO A 246 -2.56 -7.49 -7.57
CA PRO A 246 -2.05 -8.31 -6.47
C PRO A 246 -2.60 -7.85 -5.13
N VAL A 247 -3.14 -8.79 -4.37
CA VAL A 247 -3.66 -8.53 -3.04
C VAL A 247 -2.65 -9.06 -2.03
N PRO A 248 -2.06 -8.20 -1.20
CA PRO A 248 -0.99 -8.68 -0.31
C PRO A 248 -1.45 -9.80 0.61
N SER A 249 -0.59 -10.79 0.78
CA SER A 249 -0.86 -11.89 1.71
C SER A 249 -0.42 -11.53 3.12
N ILE A 250 0.60 -10.68 3.26
CA ILE A 250 1.05 -10.22 4.58
C ILE A 250 0.49 -8.83 4.85
N PRO A 251 0.41 -8.42 6.12
CA PRO A 251 -0.10 -7.08 6.42
C PRO A 251 0.79 -6.00 5.81
N VAL A 252 0.16 -4.98 5.26
CA VAL A 252 0.88 -3.83 4.71
C VAL A 252 0.34 -2.56 5.37
N VAL A 253 1.00 -1.42 5.12
CA VAL A 253 0.68 -0.19 5.83
C VAL A 253 -0.74 0.28 5.52
N GLN A 254 -1.11 0.28 4.23
CA GLN A 254 -2.46 0.62 3.79
C GLN A 254 -3.08 -0.63 3.19
N ASP A 255 -3.70 -1.44 4.04
CA ASP A 255 -4.23 -2.74 3.62
C ASP A 255 -5.72 -2.64 3.30
N HIS A 256 -6.05 -1.70 2.45
CA HIS A 256 -7.42 -1.38 2.08
C HIS A 256 -7.63 -1.53 0.59
N GLY A 257 -8.86 -1.74 0.19
CA GLY A 257 -9.25 -1.51 -1.18
C GLY A 257 -9.38 -0.01 -1.39
N VAL A 258 -8.55 0.56 -2.24
CA VAL A 258 -8.51 2.01 -2.43
C VAL A 258 -9.26 2.38 -3.70
N ILE A 259 -10.17 3.33 -3.58
CA ILE A 259 -10.89 3.89 -4.72
C ILE A 259 -10.49 5.36 -4.87
N GLU A 260 -9.88 5.68 -6.00
CA GLU A 260 -9.56 7.07 -6.31
C GLU A 260 -10.83 7.74 -6.80
N ILE A 261 -11.40 8.65 -5.98
CA ILE A 261 -12.66 9.29 -6.36
C ILE A 261 -12.44 10.56 -7.15
N MET A 262 -11.25 11.16 -7.02
CA MET A 262 -10.91 12.38 -7.72
C MET A 262 -9.41 12.49 -7.79
N ARG A 263 -8.89 12.93 -8.93
CA ARG A 263 -7.47 13.22 -9.07
C ARG A 263 -7.31 14.71 -9.20
N GLY A 264 -6.33 15.27 -8.47
CA GLY A 264 -6.15 16.71 -8.42
C GLY A 264 -7.01 17.35 -7.36
N CYS A 265 -6.88 18.67 -7.23
CA CYS A 265 -7.54 19.44 -6.17
C CYS A 265 -7.93 20.80 -6.72
N PRO A 266 -9.17 21.27 -6.47
CA PRO A 266 -9.56 22.60 -6.95
C PRO A 266 -8.99 23.75 -6.15
N GLN A 267 -8.43 23.47 -4.96
CA GLN A 267 -7.86 24.53 -4.14
C GLN A 267 -6.52 25.00 -4.71
N GLY A 268 -6.21 26.25 -4.49
CA GLY A 268 -4.98 26.83 -5.01
C GLY A 268 -3.94 27.11 -3.94
N CYS A 269 -3.76 26.20 -3.00
CA CYS A 269 -2.78 26.39 -1.94
C CYS A 269 -1.39 26.59 -2.54
N ARG A 270 -0.74 27.70 -2.20
CA ARG A 270 0.49 28.12 -2.87
C ARG A 270 1.71 27.31 -2.46
N PHE A 271 1.59 26.50 -1.42
CA PHE A 271 2.70 25.66 -0.96
C PHE A 271 2.63 24.23 -1.52
N CYS A 272 1.57 23.87 -2.21
CA CYS A 272 1.25 22.46 -2.46
C CYS A 272 1.71 22.00 -3.83
N HIS A 273 2.72 21.13 -3.85
CA HIS A 273 3.23 20.55 -5.08
C HIS A 273 2.16 19.68 -5.77
N ALA A 274 1.44 18.87 -4.98
CA ALA A 274 0.41 18.00 -5.54
C ALA A 274 -0.70 18.80 -6.20
N GLY A 275 -1.01 19.98 -5.69
CA GLY A 275 -2.03 20.85 -6.28
C GLY A 275 -1.68 21.32 -7.67
N VAL A 276 -0.38 21.39 -8.00
CA VAL A 276 0.06 21.72 -9.34
C VAL A 276 0.26 20.45 -10.17
N TYR A 277 0.91 19.47 -9.60
CA TYR A 277 1.31 18.25 -10.32
C TYR A 277 0.11 17.49 -10.89
N TYR A 278 -1.01 17.47 -10.16
CA TYR A 278 -2.20 16.73 -10.57
C TYR A 278 -3.29 17.60 -11.21
N ARG A 279 -2.98 18.85 -11.46
CA ARG A 279 -3.95 19.76 -12.10
C ARG A 279 -4.14 19.37 -13.57
N PRO A 280 -5.35 19.45 -14.11
CA PRO A 280 -6.61 19.90 -13.53
C PRO A 280 -7.29 18.80 -12.73
N TYR A 281 -8.16 19.15 -11.80
CA TYR A 281 -8.84 18.13 -11.04
C TYR A 281 -9.86 17.40 -11.91
N ARG A 282 -10.04 16.12 -11.64
CA ARG A 282 -10.94 15.27 -12.40
C ARG A 282 -11.66 14.34 -11.44
N MET A 283 -12.99 14.43 -11.40
CA MET A 283 -13.81 13.62 -10.52
C MET A 283 -14.27 12.37 -11.22
N LYS A 284 -14.27 11.24 -10.49
CA LYS A 284 -14.79 9.98 -10.99
C LYS A 284 -16.29 9.93 -10.75
N GLY A 285 -17.05 9.32 -11.68
CA GLY A 285 -18.48 9.19 -11.52
C GLY A 285 -18.86 8.14 -10.49
N ILE A 286 -20.00 8.37 -9.85
CA ILE A 286 -20.50 7.46 -8.82
C ILE A 286 -20.68 6.04 -9.34
N UNK A 287 -21.09 5.86 -10.35
CA UNK A 287 -21.25 4.64 -10.95
C UNK A 287 -20.04 3.84 -10.97
N GLN A 288 -19.05 4.50 -11.48
CA GLN A 288 -17.78 3.81 -11.55
C GLN A 288 -17.24 3.52 -10.15
N ILE A 289 -17.41 4.44 -9.23
CA ILE A 289 -16.95 4.22 -7.85
C ILE A 289 -17.64 2.99 -7.26
N LEU A 290 -18.94 2.85 -7.46
CA LEU A 290 -19.66 1.69 -6.94
C LEU A 290 -19.20 0.40 -7.62
N CYS A 291 -18.92 0.45 -8.92
CA CYS A 291 -18.41 -0.70 -9.66
C CYS A 291 -17.06 -1.15 -9.08
N GLU A 292 -16.17 -0.20 -8.85
CA GLU A 292 -14.86 -0.52 -8.28
C GLU A 292 -14.99 -1.05 -6.86
N ALA A 293 -15.89 -0.47 -6.08
CA ALA A 293 -16.10 -0.94 -4.70
C ALA A 293 -16.57 -2.39 -4.68
N ASP A 294 -17.55 -2.72 -5.52
CA ASP A 294 -18.04 -4.09 -5.60
C ASP A 294 -16.94 -5.06 -5.99
N TRP A 295 -16.14 -4.66 -6.94
CA TRP A 295 -15.04 -5.50 -7.40
C TRP A 295 -14.03 -5.70 -6.27
N LEU A 296 -13.66 -4.63 -5.56
CA LEU A 296 -12.71 -4.73 -4.46
C LEU A 296 -13.22 -5.65 -3.35
N VAL A 297 -14.51 -5.55 -3.02
CA VAL A 297 -15.08 -6.35 -1.94
C VAL A 297 -15.33 -7.79 -2.37
N HIS A 298 -16.04 -7.97 -3.49
CA HIS A 298 -16.55 -9.29 -3.83
C HIS A 298 -15.61 -10.10 -4.71
N THR A 299 -14.76 -9.46 -5.50
CA THR A 299 -13.79 -10.20 -6.30
C THR A 299 -12.45 -10.32 -5.61
N LEU A 300 -11.98 -9.23 -5.00
CA LEU A 300 -10.67 -9.26 -4.34
C LEU A 300 -10.74 -9.60 -2.85
N GLY A 301 -11.88 -9.39 -2.20
CA GLY A 301 -12.05 -9.79 -0.82
C GLY A 301 -11.69 -8.75 0.23
N TYR A 302 -11.58 -7.48 -0.15
CA TYR A 302 -11.26 -6.43 0.82
C TYR A 302 -12.45 -6.16 1.72
N ARG A 303 -12.19 -6.01 3.02
CA ARG A 303 -13.21 -5.66 4.01
C ARG A 303 -13.15 -4.19 4.42
N GLU A 304 -12.13 -3.47 3.97
CA GLU A 304 -11.98 -2.06 4.25
C GLU A 304 -11.79 -1.32 2.94
N LEU A 305 -12.57 -0.27 2.73
CA LEU A 305 -12.46 0.56 1.55
C LEU A 305 -12.02 1.96 1.97
N SER A 306 -11.06 2.50 1.25
CA SER A 306 -10.56 3.85 1.46
C SER A 306 -10.83 4.66 0.22
N LEU A 307 -11.43 5.83 0.39
CA LEU A 307 -11.73 6.72 -0.73
C LEU A 307 -10.63 7.76 -0.82
N SER A 308 -9.90 7.72 -1.92
CA SER A 308 -8.66 8.49 -2.07
C SER A 308 -8.87 9.73 -2.93
N SER A 309 -8.37 10.86 -2.45
CA SER A 309 -8.23 12.09 -3.23
C SER A 309 -7.40 13.07 -2.42
N LEU A 310 -7.00 14.18 -3.05
CA LEU A 310 -6.30 15.25 -2.34
C LEU A 310 -7.25 16.09 -1.51
N SER A 311 -8.53 16.08 -1.84
CA SER A 311 -9.52 16.91 -1.14
C SER A 311 -10.89 16.29 -1.33
N SER A 312 -11.20 15.27 -0.53
CA SER A 312 -12.45 14.53 -0.71
C SER A 312 -13.69 15.41 -0.48
N GLY A 313 -13.57 16.42 0.35
CA GLY A 313 -14.68 17.36 0.58
C GLY A 313 -15.07 18.15 -0.65
N ASP A 314 -14.17 18.24 -1.63
CA ASP A 314 -14.47 18.95 -2.88
C ASP A 314 -15.06 18.03 -3.95
N TYR A 315 -15.19 16.73 -3.68
CA TYR A 315 -15.89 15.84 -4.60
C TYR A 315 -17.36 16.26 -4.62
N GLY A 316 -17.88 16.62 -5.82
CA GLY A 316 -19.18 17.24 -5.92
C GLY A 316 -20.33 16.48 -5.26
N PRO A 317 -20.64 15.25 -5.73
CA PRO A 317 -21.74 14.50 -5.11
C PRO A 317 -21.28 13.64 -3.92
N LEU A 318 -20.53 14.23 -2.99
CA LEU A 318 -19.93 13.49 -1.88
C LEU A 318 -21.00 12.81 -1.01
N GLN A 319 -22.05 13.56 -0.64
CA GLN A 319 -23.06 13.00 0.24
C GLN A 319 -23.78 11.82 -0.42
N GLU A 320 -24.14 11.99 -1.68
CA GLU A 320 -24.83 10.92 -2.42
C GLU A 320 -23.95 9.68 -2.54
N MET A 321 -22.67 9.88 -2.82
CA MET A 321 -21.73 8.76 -2.91
C MET A 321 -21.60 8.03 -1.58
N MET A 322 -21.47 8.80 -0.49
CA MET A 322 -21.32 8.20 0.83
C MET A 322 -22.55 7.40 1.24
N LEU A 323 -23.73 7.97 0.97
CA LEU A 323 -24.97 7.26 1.29
C LEU A 323 -25.10 5.98 0.46
N ALA A 324 -24.73 6.04 -0.82
CA ALA A 324 -24.81 4.86 -1.69
C ALA A 324 -23.88 3.77 -1.20
N LEU A 325 -22.63 4.13 -0.88
CA LEU A 325 -21.68 3.15 -0.40
C LEU A 325 -22.08 2.55 0.94
N ASN A 326 -22.52 3.40 1.86
CA ASN A 326 -22.90 2.94 3.18
C ASN A 326 -24.08 1.98 3.10
N SER A 327 -25.06 2.34 2.30
CA SER A 327 -26.24 1.48 2.11
C SER A 327 -25.88 0.14 1.47
N ARG A 328 -24.98 0.20 0.48
CA ARG A 328 -24.61 -0.99 -0.29
C ARG A 328 -23.90 -2.03 0.56
N TYR A 329 -23.08 -1.60 1.53
CA TYR A 329 -22.25 -2.53 2.31
C TYR A 329 -22.66 -2.63 3.76
N LYS A 330 -23.82 -2.06 4.10
CA LYS A 330 -24.34 -2.15 5.45
C LYS A 330 -24.57 -3.62 5.81
N GLY A 331 -24.08 -4.00 6.97
CA GLY A 331 -24.27 -5.36 7.45
C GLY A 331 -23.31 -6.39 6.91
N LEU A 332 -22.44 -6.01 5.97
CA LEU A 332 -21.47 -6.95 5.39
C LEU A 332 -20.13 -6.95 6.12
N GLY A 333 -19.96 -6.10 7.12
CA GLY A 333 -18.67 -6.01 7.80
C GLY A 333 -17.62 -5.24 7.02
N VAL A 334 -18.05 -4.44 6.05
CA VAL A 334 -17.14 -3.61 5.25
C VAL A 334 -17.11 -2.20 5.82
N SER A 335 -15.93 -1.67 6.08
CA SER A 335 -15.80 -0.32 6.62
C SER A 335 -15.29 0.65 5.55
N LEU A 336 -15.71 1.90 5.67
CA LEU A 336 -15.32 2.98 4.76
C LEU A 336 -14.41 3.97 5.48
N GLN A 337 -13.39 4.47 4.78
CA GLN A 337 -12.48 5.48 5.31
C GLN A 337 -12.35 6.62 4.32
N LEU A 338 -12.27 7.83 4.87
CA LEU A 338 -12.10 9.06 4.09
C LEU A 338 -10.95 9.86 4.67
N PRO A 339 -9.70 9.47 4.36
CA PRO A 339 -8.57 10.10 5.05
C PRO A 339 -8.39 11.58 4.77
N SER A 340 -8.81 12.09 3.62
CA SER A 340 -8.60 13.48 3.27
C SER A 340 -9.88 14.31 3.28
N LEU A 341 -10.90 13.85 4.00
CA LEU A 341 -12.15 14.60 4.08
C LEU A 341 -11.96 15.85 4.93
N ARG A 342 -12.32 17.00 4.35
CA ARG A 342 -12.31 18.24 5.10
C ARG A 342 -13.50 18.25 6.06
N VAL A 343 -13.22 18.50 7.33
CA VAL A 343 -14.26 18.50 8.34
C VAL A 343 -14.97 19.85 8.35
N ASP A 344 -16.29 19.83 8.25
CA ASP A 344 -17.11 21.00 8.47
C ASP A 344 -18.48 20.57 8.98
N SER A 345 -19.36 21.53 9.28
CA SER A 345 -20.67 21.20 9.83
C SER A 345 -21.48 20.31 8.91
N PHE A 346 -21.26 20.43 7.61
CA PHE A 346 -21.97 19.66 6.63
C PHE A 346 -21.56 18.19 6.65
N THR A 347 -20.28 17.89 6.90
CA THR A 347 -19.79 16.53 6.85
C THR A 347 -19.85 15.80 8.18
N LEU A 348 -20.00 16.51 9.30
CA LEU A 348 -20.03 15.85 10.61
C LEU A 348 -21.09 14.74 10.74
N PRO A 349 -22.33 14.94 10.25
CA PRO A 349 -23.27 13.84 10.34
C PRO A 349 -22.86 12.59 9.58
N LEU A 350 -22.17 12.76 8.44
CA LEU A 350 -21.64 11.62 7.70
C LEU A 350 -20.56 10.93 8.48
N LEU A 351 -19.67 11.72 9.09
CA LEU A 351 -18.56 11.16 9.85
C LEU A 351 -19.02 10.40 11.09
N GLU A 352 -20.15 10.79 11.66
CA GLU A 352 -20.68 10.07 12.82
C GLU A 352 -20.93 8.61 12.53
N GLN A 353 -21.20 8.27 11.28
CA GLN A 353 -21.47 6.89 10.88
C GLN A 353 -20.19 6.09 10.70
N LEU A 354 -19.04 6.77 10.71
CA LEU A 354 -17.75 6.11 10.56
C LEU A 354 -17.07 6.01 11.93
N ASN A 355 -17.25 4.88 12.58
CA ASN A 355 -16.78 4.70 13.95
C ASN A 355 -15.27 4.92 14.10
N THR A 356 -14.50 4.57 13.06
CA THR A 356 -13.05 4.74 13.12
C THR A 356 -12.68 6.22 13.22
N VAL A 357 -13.38 7.09 12.51
CA VAL A 357 -13.10 8.52 12.57
C VAL A 357 -13.39 9.07 13.96
N ARG A 358 -14.50 8.65 14.54
CA ARG A 358 -14.87 9.12 15.87
C ARG A 358 -13.82 8.75 16.92
N ARG A 359 -13.30 7.54 16.86
CA ARG A 359 -12.29 7.09 17.81
C ARG A 359 -10.96 7.78 17.60
N ALA A 360 -10.55 7.98 16.36
CA ALA A 360 -9.28 8.61 16.03
C ALA A 360 -9.32 10.12 16.24
N GLY A 361 -10.50 10.72 16.26
CA GLY A 361 -10.65 12.15 16.36
C GLY A 361 -10.78 12.82 15.01
N LEU A 362 -10.94 14.12 15.02
CA LEU A 362 -11.07 14.92 13.81
C LEU A 362 -9.70 15.48 13.44
N THR A 363 -9.52 15.75 12.16
CA THR A 363 -8.27 16.34 11.66
C THR A 363 -8.57 17.66 10.96
N PHE A 364 -7.85 18.71 11.36
CA PHE A 364 -7.94 20.03 10.74
C PHE A 364 -6.57 20.42 10.21
N ALA A 365 -6.46 20.61 8.90
CA ALA A 365 -5.21 21.06 8.28
C ALA A 365 -5.25 22.58 8.14
N VAL A 366 -4.76 23.27 9.16
CA VAL A 366 -4.80 24.73 9.23
C VAL A 366 -3.62 25.36 8.50
N GLU A 367 -2.44 24.82 8.65
CA GLU A 367 -1.16 25.18 8.08
C GLU A 367 -0.57 26.46 8.67
N SER A 368 -1.30 27.57 8.70
CA SER A 368 -0.81 28.82 9.28
C SER A 368 -1.89 29.43 10.14
N ALA A 369 -1.45 30.16 11.19
CA ALA A 369 -2.37 30.53 12.27
C ALA A 369 -3.14 31.83 12.06
N SER A 370 -2.55 32.83 11.38
CA SER A 370 -3.20 34.13 11.22
C SER A 370 -3.89 34.21 9.87
N GLU A 371 -4.96 35.01 9.83
CA GLU A 371 -5.68 35.22 8.58
C GLU A 371 -4.79 35.87 7.52
N GLU A 372 -3.89 36.78 7.95
CA GLU A 372 -2.97 37.38 7.01
C GLU A 372 -2.04 36.33 6.39
N HIS A 373 -1.52 35.45 7.22
CA HIS A 373 -0.65 34.39 6.73
C HIS A 373 -1.43 33.43 5.82
N GLN A 374 -2.67 33.14 6.18
CA GLN A 374 -3.51 32.26 5.36
C GLN A 374 -3.79 32.86 3.99
N ALA A 375 -3.87 34.22 3.91
CA ALA A 375 -4.01 34.84 2.61
C ALA A 375 -2.75 34.68 1.76
N TRP A 376 -1.56 34.73 2.37
CA TRP A 376 -0.33 34.42 1.63
C TRP A 376 -0.31 33.02 1.06
N THR A 377 -0.81 32.05 1.82
CA THR A 377 -0.80 30.66 1.36
C THR A 377 -2.01 30.30 0.50
N ASN A 378 -2.95 31.23 0.38
CA ASN A 378 -4.21 31.00 -0.35
C ASN A 378 -5.01 29.85 0.25
N LYS A 379 -4.97 29.71 1.58
CA LYS A 379 -5.73 28.68 2.28
C LYS A 379 -6.33 29.30 3.54
N LEU A 380 -7.59 29.71 3.43
CA LEU A 380 -8.27 30.37 4.54
C LEU A 380 -8.92 29.35 5.45
N VAL A 381 -8.47 29.30 6.70
CA VAL A 381 -9.01 28.44 7.73
C VAL A 381 -9.16 29.27 9.00
N PRO A 382 -10.15 30.20 9.04
CA PRO A 382 -10.28 31.08 10.17
C PRO A 382 -10.55 30.33 11.46
N LEU A 383 -9.96 30.81 12.56
CA LEU A 383 -10.15 30.18 13.86
C LEU A 383 -11.62 30.08 14.24
N GLU A 384 -12.42 31.12 13.94
CA GLU A 384 -13.82 31.09 14.31
C GLU A 384 -14.58 29.94 13.67
N LYS A 385 -14.22 29.60 12.42
CA LYS A 385 -14.84 28.48 11.74
C LYS A 385 -14.47 27.17 12.42
N ILE A 386 -13.19 27.03 12.78
CA ILE A 386 -12.75 25.80 13.45
C ILE A 386 -13.40 25.67 14.82
N ILE A 387 -13.53 26.78 15.56
CA ILE A 387 -14.21 26.75 16.83
C ILE A 387 -15.66 26.27 16.65
N SER A 388 -16.34 26.79 15.65
CA SER A 388 -17.73 26.39 15.39
C SER A 388 -17.84 24.89 15.09
N ILE A 389 -16.97 24.38 14.24
CA ILE A 389 -16.99 22.97 13.87
C ILE A 389 -16.64 22.09 15.07
N ALA A 390 -15.61 22.50 15.83
CA ALA A 390 -15.17 21.72 16.98
C ALA A 390 -16.25 21.70 18.06
N ARG A 391 -16.97 22.80 18.24
CA ARG A 391 -18.05 22.87 19.21
C ARG A 391 -19.17 21.89 18.85
N GLU A 392 -19.54 21.86 17.57
CA GLU A 392 -20.54 20.92 17.09
C GLU A 392 -20.07 19.47 17.24
N ALA A 393 -18.79 19.23 16.90
CA ALA A 393 -18.23 17.89 17.02
C ALA A 393 -18.23 17.40 18.47
N ARG A 394 -17.86 18.30 19.39
CA ARG A 394 -17.85 17.95 20.81
C ARG A 394 -19.27 17.61 21.28
N ALA A 395 -20.23 18.37 20.85
CA ALA A 395 -21.64 18.11 21.19
C ALA A 395 -22.10 16.74 20.66
N ARG A 396 -21.52 16.28 19.58
CA ARG A 396 -21.83 14.98 18.98
C ARG A 396 -21.00 13.84 19.56
N GLY A 397 -20.11 14.13 20.52
CA GLY A 397 -19.38 13.10 21.24
C GLY A 397 -17.91 12.96 20.90
N TRP A 398 -17.38 13.76 19.96
CA TRP A 398 -15.94 13.73 19.72
C TRP A 398 -15.19 14.29 20.91
N ARG A 399 -14.03 13.68 21.24
CA ARG A 399 -13.23 14.08 22.39
C ARG A 399 -11.84 14.54 22.01
N ARG A 400 -11.41 14.36 20.75
CA ARG A 400 -10.06 14.61 20.32
C ARG A 400 -10.05 15.22 18.93
N ALA A 401 -9.11 16.14 18.71
CA ALA A 401 -8.89 16.71 17.38
C ALA A 401 -7.39 16.84 17.13
N LYS A 402 -7.02 16.62 15.89
CA LYS A 402 -5.64 16.81 15.43
C LYS A 402 -5.58 18.09 14.60
N LEU A 403 -4.58 18.90 14.86
CA LEU A 403 -4.35 20.13 14.13
C LEU A 403 -3.02 20.01 13.41
N TYR A 404 -2.98 20.41 12.15
CA TYR A 404 -1.75 20.38 11.35
C TYR A 404 -1.33 21.79 10.98
N PHE A 405 -0.10 22.13 11.32
CA PHE A 405 0.52 23.42 10.98
C PHE A 405 1.87 23.16 10.34
N MET A 406 2.37 24.18 9.64
CA MET A 406 3.74 24.21 9.18
C MET A 406 4.41 25.48 9.68
N ILE A 407 5.69 25.40 9.99
CA ILE A 407 6.51 26.59 10.25
C ILE A 407 7.43 26.81 9.06
N GLY A 408 7.80 28.08 8.85
CA GLY A 408 8.65 28.45 7.73
C GLY A 408 7.91 28.75 6.45
N LEU A 409 6.57 28.80 6.50
CA LEU A 409 5.80 29.23 5.34
C LEU A 409 6.02 30.73 5.11
N PRO A 410 6.16 31.19 3.86
CA PRO A 410 6.24 32.62 3.60
C PRO A 410 5.03 33.33 4.15
N GLY A 411 5.26 34.44 4.84
CA GLY A 411 4.18 35.18 5.46
C GLY A 411 4.63 36.53 5.92
N PRO A 412 3.68 37.36 6.39
CA PRO A 412 3.99 38.76 6.75
C PRO A 412 4.75 38.89 8.06
N ASP A 413 4.75 37.89 8.93
CA ASP A 413 5.39 37.99 10.24
C ASP A 413 6.08 36.69 10.59
N PRO A 414 7.21 36.39 9.96
CA PRO A 414 7.87 35.11 10.23
C PRO A 414 8.35 34.95 11.68
N ASP A 415 8.70 36.04 12.34
CA ASP A 415 9.15 35.94 13.74
C ASP A 415 8.00 35.64 14.69
N GLY A 416 6.77 35.96 14.32
CA GLY A 416 5.60 35.69 15.15
C GLY A 416 4.89 34.41 14.83
N GLU A 417 5.45 33.60 13.93
CA GLU A 417 4.74 32.40 13.45
C GLU A 417 4.49 31.40 14.58
N ALA A 418 5.48 31.12 15.40
CA ALA A 418 5.32 30.19 16.52
C ALA A 418 4.32 30.69 17.55
N UNK A 419 4.39 31.72 17.74
CA UNK A 419 3.55 32.32 18.63
C UNK A 419 2.20 32.29 18.23
N GLY A 420 2.05 32.60 17.04
CA GLY A 420 0.70 32.55 16.48
C GLY A 420 0.06 31.19 16.56
N ILE A 421 0.83 30.16 16.30
CA ILE A 421 0.31 28.77 16.38
C ILE A 421 -0.14 28.46 17.81
N ALA A 422 0.69 28.78 18.78
CA ALA A 422 0.33 28.52 20.18
C ALA A 422 -0.93 29.29 20.59
N GLU A 423 -1.04 30.52 20.15
CA GLU A 423 -2.21 31.34 20.47
C GLU A 423 -3.47 30.78 19.83
N TYR A 424 -3.36 30.31 18.58
CA TYR A 424 -4.49 29.69 17.88
C TYR A 424 -5.00 28.51 18.70
N VAL A 425 -4.10 27.66 19.18
CA VAL A 425 -4.46 26.48 19.93
C VAL A 425 -5.04 26.86 21.29
N ARG A 426 -4.45 27.86 21.96
CA ARG A 426 -4.99 28.32 23.25
C ARG A 426 -6.41 28.82 23.10
N ARG A 427 -6.67 29.63 22.09
CA ARG A 427 -8.02 30.16 21.88
C ARG A 427 -9.01 29.07 21.54
N LEU A 428 -8.59 28.12 20.70
CA LEU A 428 -9.46 26.99 20.36
C LEU A 428 -9.77 26.14 21.59
N ARG A 429 -8.73 25.82 22.37
CA ARG A 429 -8.91 24.97 23.57
C ARG A 429 -9.79 25.67 24.60
N SER A 430 -9.62 26.97 24.75
CA SER A 430 -10.45 27.73 25.68
C SER A 430 -11.91 27.73 25.27
N ALA A 431 -12.17 27.85 23.97
CA ALA A 431 -13.55 27.88 23.47
C ALA A 431 -14.18 26.48 23.44
N VAL A 432 -13.42 25.46 23.13
CA VAL A 432 -13.92 24.10 22.98
C VAL A 432 -12.96 23.14 23.70
N PRO A 433 -13.25 22.80 24.97
CA PRO A 433 -12.34 21.93 25.73
C PRO A 433 -12.36 20.49 25.18
N MET A 434 -11.30 20.14 24.48
CA MET A 434 -11.06 18.79 23.98
C MET A 434 -9.57 18.50 24.08
N GLU A 435 -9.19 17.30 23.81
CA GLU A 435 -7.78 16.95 23.67
C GLU A 435 -7.34 17.34 22.26
N TYR A 436 -6.26 18.14 22.17
CA TYR A 436 -5.75 18.54 20.87
C TYR A 436 -4.34 18.03 20.67
N ILE A 437 -4.10 17.38 19.53
CA ILE A 437 -2.76 16.97 19.13
C ILE A 437 -2.33 17.92 18.02
N VAL A 438 -1.25 18.67 18.29
CA VAL A 438 -0.79 19.71 17.38
C VAL A 438 0.42 19.17 16.62
N ASN A 439 0.22 18.86 15.35
CA ASN A 439 1.27 18.32 14.48
C ASN A 439 1.87 19.47 13.68
N VAL A 440 3.18 19.68 13.82
CA VAL A 440 3.85 20.79 13.14
C VAL A 440 5.04 20.26 12.37
N GLY A 441 5.09 20.58 11.09
CA GLY A 441 6.23 20.25 10.24
C GLY A 441 6.93 21.51 9.77
N THR A 442 8.12 21.33 9.21
CA THR A 442 8.88 22.42 8.61
C THR A 442 8.57 22.45 7.12
N PHE A 443 8.21 23.62 6.61
CA PHE A 443 7.87 23.76 5.20
C PHE A 443 9.08 23.50 4.32
N VAL A 444 8.91 22.68 3.29
CA VAL A 444 9.90 22.46 2.26
C VAL A 444 9.36 23.06 0.96
N PRO A 445 9.96 24.16 0.50
CA PRO A 445 9.49 24.76 -0.76
C PRO A 445 9.79 23.85 -1.94
N LYS A 446 8.74 23.38 -2.57
CA LYS A 446 8.89 22.37 -3.62
C LYS A 446 9.03 23.00 -5.01
N PRO A 447 9.69 22.32 -5.93
CA PRO A 447 9.74 22.76 -7.32
C PRO A 447 8.33 22.93 -7.91
N HIS A 448 8.21 23.86 -8.83
CA HIS A 448 6.98 24.10 -9.61
C HIS A 448 5.82 24.64 -8.80
N THR A 449 6.08 25.14 -7.60
CA THR A 449 5.05 25.82 -6.81
C THR A 449 5.33 27.31 -6.78
N PRO A 450 4.32 28.12 -6.42
CA PRO A 450 4.56 29.56 -6.28
C PRO A 450 5.67 29.93 -5.32
N PHE A 451 5.96 29.06 -4.33
CA PHE A 451 7.02 29.33 -3.35
C PHE A 451 8.33 28.63 -3.71
N GLN A 452 8.52 28.22 -4.97
CA GLN A 452 9.70 27.46 -5.35
C GLN A 452 11.02 28.20 -5.15
N ARG A 453 10.99 29.54 -5.12
CA ARG A 453 12.22 30.33 -5.02
C ARG A 453 12.58 30.77 -3.61
N VAL A 454 11.68 30.54 -2.62
CA VAL A 454 11.94 31.04 -1.27
C VAL A 454 12.98 30.17 -0.57
N PRO A 455 13.72 30.74 0.39
CA PRO A 455 14.63 29.92 1.19
C PRO A 455 13.86 29.06 2.17
N GLN A 456 14.51 27.96 2.58
CA GLN A 456 13.90 27.01 3.51
C GLN A 456 14.41 27.28 4.92
N LEU A 457 13.51 27.15 5.88
CA LEU A 457 13.87 27.29 7.30
C LEU A 457 14.85 26.19 7.69
N LEU A 458 15.94 26.57 8.36
CA LEU A 458 16.97 25.61 8.72
C LEU A 458 16.66 24.92 10.05
N PRO A 459 17.25 23.74 10.29
CA PRO A 459 16.84 22.94 11.46
C PRO A 459 17.02 23.61 12.81
N ASP A 460 18.08 24.40 13.01
CA ASP A 460 18.27 25.07 14.30
C ASP A 460 17.16 26.08 14.56
N GLN A 461 16.82 26.83 13.53
CA GLN A 461 15.70 27.81 13.63
C GLN A 461 14.38 27.09 13.88
N ALA A 462 14.16 25.98 13.16
CA ALA A 462 12.94 25.20 13.33
C ALA A 462 12.84 24.66 14.76
N SER A 463 13.95 24.15 15.29
CA SER A 463 13.95 23.61 16.65
C SER A 463 13.60 24.67 17.69
N ARG A 464 14.12 25.89 17.50
CA ARG A 464 13.76 26.99 18.41
C ARG A 464 12.27 27.33 18.31
N MET A 465 11.73 27.31 17.10
CA MET A 465 10.29 27.57 16.94
C MET A 465 9.45 26.48 17.56
N PHE A 466 9.85 25.21 17.39
CA PHE A 466 9.13 24.13 18.05
C PHE A 466 9.13 24.29 19.56
N GLN A 467 10.26 24.68 20.11
CA GLN A 467 10.34 24.91 21.57
C GLN A 467 9.40 26.02 21.99
N GLU A 468 9.36 27.10 21.22
CA GLU A 468 8.47 28.22 21.51
C GLU A 468 7.01 27.78 21.46
N ILE A 469 6.65 26.96 20.48
CA ILE A 469 5.28 26.44 20.40
C ILE A 469 4.97 25.59 21.62
N ARG A 470 5.87 24.65 21.93
CA ARG A 470 5.67 23.74 23.06
C ARG A 470 5.44 24.52 24.36
N SER A 471 6.25 25.54 24.61
CA SER A 471 6.12 26.35 25.82
C SER A 471 4.81 27.12 25.88
N GLY A 472 4.23 27.44 24.73
CA GLY A 472 3.03 28.28 24.68
C GLY A 472 1.73 27.49 24.61
N LEU A 473 1.79 26.17 24.48
CA LEU A 473 0.57 25.39 24.36
C LEU A 473 -0.16 25.26 25.69
N PRO A 474 -1.50 25.22 25.66
CA PRO A 474 -2.25 25.06 26.90
C PRO A 474 -2.23 23.62 27.36
N LYS A 475 -2.60 23.38 28.63
CA LYS A 475 -2.83 22.04 29.13
C LYS A 475 -3.94 21.41 28.29
N GLY A 476 -3.75 20.16 27.94
CA GLY A 476 -4.69 19.46 27.05
C GLY A 476 -4.31 19.48 25.59
N ALA A 477 -3.20 20.14 25.24
CA ALA A 477 -2.68 20.15 23.89
C ALA A 477 -1.24 19.63 23.92
N THR A 478 -0.92 18.75 22.98
CA THR A 478 0.39 18.12 22.89
C THR A 478 1.00 18.39 21.53
N LEU A 479 2.27 18.81 21.51
CA LEU A 479 2.97 19.05 20.26
C LEU A 479 3.64 17.76 19.76
N LYS A 480 3.41 17.48 18.49
CA LYS A 480 4.18 16.48 17.77
C LYS A 480 4.92 17.17 16.66
N ALA A 481 6.21 17.38 16.86
CA ALA A 481 7.04 18.09 15.90
C ALA A 481 7.71 17.09 14.97
N HIS A 482 7.58 17.31 13.67
CA HIS A 482 8.28 16.50 12.69
C HIS A 482 9.77 16.87 12.75
N ASP A 483 10.64 15.86 12.65
CA ASP A 483 12.09 16.07 12.75
C ASP A 483 12.55 17.09 11.71
N PRO A 484 13.07 18.24 12.12
CA PRO A 484 13.46 19.26 11.16
C PRO A 484 14.66 18.84 10.29
N TRP A 485 15.46 17.88 10.75
CA TRP A 485 16.57 17.42 9.93
C TRP A 485 16.06 16.56 8.76
N MET A 486 14.96 15.85 8.92
CA MET A 486 14.37 15.15 7.77
C MET A 486 13.86 16.16 6.73
N SER A 487 13.26 17.25 7.18
CA SER A 487 12.84 18.29 6.25
C SER A 487 14.03 18.95 5.55
N TRP A 488 15.12 19.16 6.28
CA TRP A 488 16.36 19.67 5.72
C TRP A 488 16.86 18.77 4.61
N LEU A 489 16.92 17.47 4.87
CA LEU A 489 17.39 16.52 3.87
C LEU A 489 16.47 16.50 2.64
N GLU A 490 15.17 16.51 2.90
CA GLU A 490 14.20 16.55 1.80
C GLU A 490 14.43 17.79 0.94
N GLY A 491 14.73 18.93 1.57
CA GLY A 491 14.99 20.16 0.84
C GLY A 491 16.27 20.10 0.02
N VAL A 492 17.32 19.51 0.58
CA VAL A 492 18.56 19.33 -0.17
C VAL A 492 18.31 18.54 -1.45
N LEU A 493 17.56 17.46 -1.34
CA LEU A 493 17.32 16.58 -2.48
C LEU A 493 16.31 17.16 -3.46
N SER A 494 15.20 17.69 -2.95
CA SER A 494 14.14 18.16 -3.84
C SER A 494 14.51 19.45 -4.57
N ARG A 495 15.40 20.23 -4.00
CA ARG A 495 15.79 21.52 -4.56
C ARG A 495 17.21 21.51 -5.13
N GLY A 496 17.80 20.33 -5.25
CA GLY A 496 19.17 20.18 -5.67
C GLY A 496 19.37 20.10 -7.17
N ASP A 497 20.61 20.29 -7.59
CA ASP A 497 21.02 20.07 -8.98
C ASP A 497 21.84 18.80 -9.06
N GLU A 498 22.68 18.68 -10.10
CA GLU A 498 23.46 17.46 -10.31
C GLU A 498 24.40 17.13 -9.15
N ARG A 499 24.81 18.15 -8.38
CA ARG A 499 25.69 17.89 -7.23
C ARG A 499 25.01 17.05 -6.17
N ALA A 500 23.69 17.11 -6.07
CA ALA A 500 22.95 16.25 -5.14
C ALA A 500 23.08 14.78 -5.52
N GLY A 501 23.30 14.49 -6.81
CA GLY A 501 23.53 13.11 -7.22
C GLY A 501 24.81 12.53 -6.63
N GLU A 502 25.86 13.33 -6.55
CA GLU A 502 27.10 12.89 -5.92
C GLU A 502 26.89 12.60 -4.43
N VAL A 503 26.11 13.46 -3.78
CA VAL A 503 25.78 13.26 -2.36
C VAL A 503 25.00 11.95 -2.16
N ILE A 504 24.00 11.72 -3.00
CA ILE A 504 23.18 10.50 -2.90
C ILE A 504 24.05 9.27 -3.06
N GLU A 505 24.93 9.27 -4.05
CA GLU A 505 25.78 8.12 -4.32
C GLU A 505 26.76 7.87 -3.17
N GLU A 506 27.37 8.92 -2.64
CA GLU A 506 28.31 8.74 -1.54
C GLU A 506 27.58 8.31 -0.25
N ALA A 507 26.43 8.91 0.04
CA ALA A 507 25.67 8.51 1.22
C ALA A 507 25.28 7.04 1.14
N HIS A 508 24.84 6.60 -0.04
CA HIS A 508 24.49 5.21 -0.24
C HIS A 508 25.71 4.30 -0.04
N SER A 509 26.85 4.69 -0.59
CA SER A 509 28.07 3.88 -0.44
C SER A 509 28.53 3.80 1.01
N ARG A 510 28.14 4.80 1.82
CA ARG A 510 28.46 4.83 3.25
C ARG A 510 27.37 4.18 4.10
N GLY A 511 26.38 3.57 3.49
CA GLY A 511 25.39 2.77 4.19
C GLY A 511 24.00 3.37 4.32
N ALA A 512 23.75 4.53 3.76
CA ALA A 512 22.40 5.12 3.84
C ALA A 512 21.38 4.25 3.12
N ARG A 513 20.32 3.92 3.81
CA ARG A 513 19.26 3.05 3.31
C ARG A 513 17.95 3.48 3.94
N LEU A 514 16.85 3.38 3.19
CA LEU A 514 15.52 3.53 3.75
C LEU A 514 15.39 4.82 4.55
N ASP A 515 15.79 5.92 3.94
CA ASP A 515 15.93 7.20 4.63
C ASP A 515 14.60 7.80 5.07
N ALA A 516 13.49 7.33 4.53
CA ALA A 516 12.18 7.79 4.97
C ALA A 516 11.72 7.12 6.28
N TRP A 517 12.47 6.12 6.75
CA TRP A 517 12.16 5.42 7.99
C TRP A 517 13.08 5.93 9.10
N THR A 518 12.52 6.43 10.21
CA THR A 518 13.35 6.90 11.32
C THR A 518 14.26 5.81 11.86
N ASP A 519 13.80 4.56 11.82
CA ASP A 519 14.60 3.44 12.33
C ASP A 519 15.86 3.21 11.50
N TYR A 520 15.88 3.59 10.23
CA TYR A 520 17.01 3.32 9.35
C TYR A 520 17.81 4.57 8.98
N LEU A 521 17.20 5.74 9.16
CA LEU A 521 17.84 7.00 8.72
C LEU A 521 19.14 7.23 9.47
N ARG A 522 20.20 7.48 8.71
CA ARG A 522 21.52 7.80 9.28
C ARG A 522 21.82 9.27 9.03
N MET A 523 21.23 10.12 9.85
CA MET A 523 21.32 11.56 9.59
C MET A 523 22.75 12.07 9.67
N GLU A 524 23.58 11.53 10.59
CA GLU A 524 24.97 11.99 10.66
C GLU A 524 25.74 11.67 9.40
N THR A 525 25.48 10.51 8.77
CA THR A 525 26.10 10.20 7.50
C THR A 525 25.72 11.23 6.44
N TRP A 526 24.45 11.59 6.40
CA TRP A 526 23.99 12.59 5.44
C TRP A 526 24.63 13.94 5.70
N LYS A 527 24.68 14.38 6.96
CA LYS A 527 25.29 15.67 7.29
C LYS A 527 26.75 15.71 6.87
N GLU A 528 27.49 14.65 7.18
CA GLU A 528 28.91 14.58 6.82
C GLU A 528 29.09 14.56 5.31
N THR A 529 28.27 13.81 4.61
CA THR A 529 28.38 13.70 3.16
C THR A 529 28.08 15.04 2.49
N ILE A 530 27.04 15.71 2.94
CA ILE A 530 26.67 17.00 2.35
C ILE A 530 27.79 18.03 2.62
N ALA A 531 28.37 18.00 3.81
CA ALA A 531 29.48 18.91 4.12
C ALA A 531 30.69 18.67 3.22
N ARG A 532 30.89 17.45 2.74
CA ARG A 532 32.02 17.13 1.85
C ARG A 532 31.75 17.54 0.39
N HIS A 533 30.56 18.01 0.09
CA HIS A 533 30.19 18.45 -1.26
C HIS A 533 29.69 19.89 -1.21
N PRO A 534 30.60 20.85 -1.12
CA PRO A 534 30.20 22.25 -0.99
C PRO A 534 29.30 22.69 -2.13
N GLY A 535 28.24 23.38 -1.79
CA GLY A 535 27.27 23.85 -2.76
C GLY A 535 26.13 22.91 -3.01
N SER A 536 26.19 21.66 -2.52
CA SER A 536 25.13 20.69 -2.77
C SER A 536 23.85 21.04 -2.04
N ASP A 537 23.93 21.87 -1.00
CA ASP A 537 22.75 22.33 -0.26
C ASP A 537 22.36 23.76 -0.61
N GLU A 538 22.86 24.26 -1.73
CA GLU A 538 22.65 25.65 -2.11
C GLU A 538 21.16 26.00 -2.28
N GLY A 539 20.37 25.06 -2.73
CA GLY A 539 18.93 25.29 -2.91
C GLY A 539 18.21 25.68 -1.65
N LEU A 540 18.74 25.34 -0.48
CA LEU A 540 18.09 25.73 0.78
C LEU A 540 18.08 27.25 1.01
N ARG A 541 19.00 27.95 0.36
CA ARG A 541 19.06 29.41 0.48
C ARG A 541 18.11 30.11 -0.45
N GLY A 542 17.39 29.38 -1.30
CA GLY A 542 16.46 29.95 -2.23
C GLY A 542 17.11 30.35 -3.55
N PHE A 543 16.27 30.83 -4.47
CA PHE A 543 16.70 31.18 -5.82
C PHE A 543 16.21 32.59 -6.12
N PRO A 544 16.93 33.62 -5.64
CA PRO A 544 16.40 34.99 -5.78
C PRO A 544 16.41 35.49 -7.22
N GLY A 545 15.49 36.34 -7.53
CA GLY A 545 15.40 36.97 -8.83
C GLY A 545 15.07 36.00 -9.93
N ASP A 546 15.81 36.09 -11.01
CA ASP A 546 15.64 35.23 -12.18
C ASP A 546 16.71 34.16 -12.25
N ARG A 547 17.33 33.86 -11.14
CA ARG A 547 18.36 32.82 -11.10
C ARG A 547 17.81 31.50 -11.67
N PRO A 548 18.54 30.82 -12.54
CA PRO A 548 18.05 29.57 -13.10
C PRO A 548 17.78 28.53 -12.03
N LEU A 549 16.70 27.76 -12.22
CA LEU A 549 16.31 26.69 -11.32
C LEU A 549 16.79 25.35 -11.89
N PRO A 550 17.17 24.40 -11.04
CA PRO A 550 17.57 23.09 -11.55
C PRO A 550 16.52 22.40 -12.41
N TRP A 551 15.24 22.73 -12.22
CA TRP A 551 14.13 22.09 -12.93
C TRP A 551 13.51 22.98 -14.01
N ASP A 552 14.24 23.99 -14.50
CA ASP A 552 13.70 24.96 -15.47
C ASP A 552 13.25 24.32 -16.77
N LYS A 553 13.85 23.19 -17.16
CA LYS A 553 13.50 22.55 -18.42
C LYS A 553 12.26 21.70 -18.37
N ILE A 554 11.62 21.61 -17.21
CA ILE A 554 10.43 20.79 -17.06
C ILE A 554 9.22 21.70 -16.89
N SER A 555 8.20 21.44 -17.72
CA SER A 555 6.93 22.17 -17.65
C SER A 555 5.83 21.23 -17.14
N LEU A 556 5.16 21.64 -16.08
CA LEU A 556 3.98 20.91 -15.62
C LEU A 556 2.70 21.40 -16.30
N GLY A 557 2.85 22.31 -17.25
CA GLY A 557 1.72 22.78 -18.03
C GLY A 557 1.24 24.19 -17.69
N LEU A 558 1.78 24.78 -16.62
CA LEU A 558 1.41 26.11 -16.25
C LEU A 558 1.89 27.12 -17.33
N ALA A 559 1.07 28.13 -17.60
CA ALA A 559 1.46 29.17 -18.53
C ALA A 559 2.63 29.98 -17.94
N SER A 560 3.42 30.56 -18.83
CA SER A 560 4.52 31.41 -18.44
C SER A 560 4.03 32.51 -17.51
N GLY A 561 4.74 32.72 -16.41
CA GLY A 561 4.44 33.80 -15.47
C GLY A 561 3.42 33.47 -14.41
N VAL A 562 2.78 32.32 -14.45
CA VAL A 562 1.74 31.98 -13.47
C VAL A 562 2.32 31.83 -12.07
N LEU A 563 3.47 31.15 -11.93
CA LEU A 563 4.05 30.98 -10.61
C LEU A 563 4.51 32.32 -10.03
N LYS A 564 5.07 33.17 -10.88
CA LYS A 564 5.49 34.52 -10.43
C LYS A 564 4.28 35.35 -10.06
N ARG A 565 3.19 35.25 -10.81
CA ARG A 565 1.96 35.96 -10.46
C ARG A 565 1.47 35.54 -9.08
N GLU A 566 1.48 34.24 -8.79
CA GLU A 566 0.99 33.72 -7.53
C GLU A 566 1.90 34.13 -6.37
N GLU A 567 3.22 34.16 -6.59
CA GLU A 567 4.13 34.62 -5.56
C GLU A 567 3.86 36.09 -5.25
N LEU A 568 3.65 36.89 -6.27
CA LEU A 568 3.38 38.31 -6.09
C LEU A 568 2.07 38.53 -5.34
N ARG A 569 1.03 37.82 -5.72
CA ARG A 569 -0.25 37.87 -5.01
C ARG A 569 -0.10 37.47 -3.55
N ALA A 570 0.69 36.44 -3.29
CA ALA A 570 0.93 36.01 -1.90
C ALA A 570 1.49 37.15 -1.08
N ARG A 571 2.51 37.84 -1.61
CA ARG A 571 3.15 38.92 -0.89
C ARG A 571 2.24 40.13 -0.69
N GLN A 572 1.23 40.24 -1.52
CA GLN A 572 0.23 41.32 -1.39
C GLN A 572 -0.98 40.90 -0.57
N GLY A 573 -1.01 39.64 -0.12
CA GLY A 573 -2.15 39.14 0.62
C GLY A 573 -3.40 38.93 -0.23
N GLU A 574 -3.22 38.78 -1.55
CA GLU A 574 -4.34 38.61 -2.47
C GLU A 574 -4.65 37.13 -2.68
N LEU A 575 -5.92 36.79 -2.67
CA LEU A 575 -6.35 35.40 -2.89
C LEU A 575 -6.49 35.12 -4.37
N THR A 576 -6.34 33.83 -4.70
CA THR A 576 -6.66 33.31 -6.02
C THR A 576 -7.85 32.36 -5.89
N GLY A 577 -8.78 32.44 -6.82
CA GLY A 577 -9.98 31.62 -6.77
C GLY A 577 -9.69 30.16 -7.02
N ARG A 578 -10.68 29.33 -6.67
CA ARG A 578 -10.59 27.90 -6.87
C ARG A 578 -10.58 27.55 -8.36
N CYS A 579 -9.96 26.41 -8.66
CA CYS A 579 -10.03 25.83 -9.99
C CYS A 579 -11.45 25.32 -10.23
N LEU A 580 -12.06 25.78 -11.29
CA LEU A 580 -13.44 25.42 -11.66
C LEU A 580 -13.49 25.29 -13.16
N PRO A 581 -14.55 24.64 -13.72
CA PRO A 581 -14.64 24.58 -15.18
C PRO A 581 -14.58 25.93 -15.88
N ASP A 582 -15.09 26.97 -15.23
CA ASP A 582 -15.07 28.34 -15.75
C ASP A 582 -14.22 29.25 -14.88
N CYS A 583 -13.04 28.78 -14.51
CA CYS A 583 -12.21 29.53 -13.56
C CYS A 583 -11.81 30.89 -14.10
N GLN A 584 -11.68 31.85 -13.17
CA GLN A 584 -11.33 33.25 -13.50
C GLN A 584 -9.81 33.43 -13.54
N ASP A 585 -9.09 32.73 -12.66
CA ASP A 585 -7.64 32.90 -12.54
C ASP A 585 -6.94 31.79 -13.30
N ARG A 586 -6.93 31.94 -14.61
CA ARG A 586 -6.42 30.87 -15.49
C ARG A 586 -4.95 30.57 -15.24
N CYS A 587 -4.63 29.30 -15.20
CA CYS A 587 -3.26 28.84 -15.01
C CYS A 587 -2.63 28.31 -16.31
N GLY A 588 -3.41 28.16 -17.37
CA GLY A 588 -2.90 27.75 -18.67
C GLY A 588 -2.85 26.24 -18.90
N ILE A 589 -3.24 25.43 -17.93
CA ILE A 589 -3.17 23.99 -18.10
C ILE A 589 -4.32 23.48 -18.97
N CYS A 590 -5.53 24.04 -18.79
CA CYS A 590 -6.69 23.57 -19.53
C CYS A 590 -6.61 23.96 -21.01
N THR A 591 -6.90 23.00 -21.88
CA THR A 591 -6.94 23.17 -23.32
C THR A 591 -8.22 22.50 -23.82
N PRO A 592 -8.51 22.53 -25.13
CA PRO A 592 -9.64 21.74 -25.60
C PRO A 592 -9.51 20.25 -25.28
N GLU A 593 -8.28 19.73 -25.16
CA GLU A 593 -8.05 18.32 -24.88
C GLU A 593 -7.88 18.00 -23.39
N THR A 594 -7.54 18.99 -22.59
CA THR A 594 -7.24 18.80 -21.17
C THR A 594 -8.13 19.69 -20.34
N ARG A 595 -9.03 19.12 -19.58
CA ARG A 595 -10.05 19.90 -18.87
C ARG A 595 -10.32 19.37 -17.47
N VAL A 596 -10.86 20.25 -16.64
CA VAL A 596 -11.49 19.85 -15.39
C VAL A 596 -12.64 18.88 -15.70
N VAL A 597 -12.75 17.82 -14.92
CA VAL A 597 -13.92 16.95 -14.96
C VAL A 597 -14.66 17.13 -13.66
N HIS A 598 -15.73 17.91 -13.70
CA HIS A 598 -16.49 18.28 -12.53
C HIS A 598 -17.83 17.56 -12.51
N ARG A 599 -18.26 17.12 -11.33
CA ARG A 599 -19.57 16.50 -11.13
C ARG A 599 -20.23 17.15 -9.94
N SER A 600 -21.57 17.22 -9.99
CA SER A 600 -22.32 17.91 -8.96
C SER A 600 -23.40 16.99 -8.41
N UNK A 601 -23.87 17.46 -7.60
CA UNK A 601 -24.88 16.78 -7.02
C UNK A 601 -25.91 16.40 -7.92
N SER A 602 -26.27 17.30 -8.77
CA SER A 602 -27.28 17.02 -9.78
C SER A 602 -26.82 15.93 -10.75
N ASP A 603 -25.53 15.66 -10.84
CA ASP A 603 -24.99 14.62 -11.70
C ASP A 603 -25.05 13.24 -11.06
N ALA A 604 -25.41 13.17 -9.79
CA ALA A 604 -25.52 11.87 -9.14
C ALA A 604 -26.66 11.08 -9.75
N PRO A 605 -26.43 9.82 -10.16
CA PRO A 605 -27.52 9.02 -10.70
C PRO A 605 -28.52 8.71 -9.59
N ASP A 606 -29.75 8.41 -10.02
CA ASP A 606 -30.79 8.01 -9.08
C ASP A 606 -30.54 6.56 -8.68
N LEU A 607 -29.61 6.38 -7.77
CA LEU A 607 -29.17 5.06 -7.36
C LEU A 607 -30.13 4.50 -6.31
N PRO A 608 -30.59 3.26 -6.48
CA PRO A 608 -31.34 2.65 -5.40
C PRO A 608 -30.42 2.44 -4.21
N LEU A 609 -30.95 2.61 -3.01
CA LEU A 609 -30.23 2.29 -1.78
C LEU A 609 -30.22 0.79 -1.62
N ALA A 610 -29.58 0.13 -2.58
CA ALA A 610 -29.69 -1.29 -2.73
C ALA A 610 -28.56 -2.02 -2.02
N GLU A 611 -28.82 -3.27 -1.78
CA GLU A 611 -27.81 -4.17 -1.27
C GLU A 611 -26.67 -4.30 -2.26
N SER A 612 -25.52 -4.70 -1.75
CA SER A 612 -24.38 -5.00 -2.61
C SER A 612 -24.77 -6.03 -3.66
N PRO A 613 -24.31 -5.86 -4.90
CA PRO A 613 -24.55 -6.89 -5.89
C PRO A 613 -24.02 -8.24 -5.44
N ARG A 614 -24.77 -9.26 -5.73
CA ARG A 614 -24.38 -10.59 -5.31
C ARG A 614 -23.43 -11.19 -6.28
N ARG A 615 -22.46 -11.90 -5.76
CA ARG A 615 -21.56 -12.50 -6.56
C ARG A 615 -21.17 -13.74 -6.15
N ILE A 616 -20.83 -14.60 -6.28
CA ILE A 616 -20.32 -15.78 -5.80
C ILE A 616 -21.12 -16.88 -6.17
N GLY A 617 -20.69 -18.00 -6.21
CA GLY A 617 -21.30 -19.16 -6.77
C GLY A 617 -21.09 -19.17 -8.25
N SER A 618 -21.46 -20.26 -8.88
CA SER A 618 -21.28 -20.43 -10.30
C SER A 618 -22.44 -19.88 -11.12
N ASP A 619 -23.54 -19.52 -10.49
CA ASP A 619 -24.67 -18.95 -11.17
C ASP A 619 -25.25 -17.78 -10.37
N GLY A 620 -26.19 -17.06 -11.02
CA GLY A 620 -26.75 -15.89 -10.42
C GLY A 620 -27.56 -16.13 -9.17
N LYS A 621 -28.25 -17.28 -9.13
CA LYS A 621 -29.05 -17.60 -7.96
C LYS A 621 -28.21 -17.85 -6.74
N ASP A 622 -27.10 -18.55 -6.92
CA ASP A 622 -26.18 -18.80 -5.82
C ASP A 622 -25.52 -17.49 -5.36
N ARG A 623 -25.18 -16.64 -6.33
CA ARG A 623 -24.63 -15.35 -5.99
C ARG A 623 -25.56 -14.53 -5.11
N GLU A 624 -26.85 -14.52 -5.46
CA GLU A 624 -27.83 -13.79 -4.67
C GLU A 624 -27.91 -14.30 -3.24
N LYS A 625 -27.98 -15.62 -3.10
CA LYS A 625 -28.13 -16.21 -1.78
C LYS A 625 -26.88 -15.97 -0.94
N SER A 626 -25.71 -16.06 -1.57
CA SER A 626 -24.45 -15.92 -0.84
C SER A 626 -24.27 -14.49 -0.30
N ALA A 627 -24.53 -13.50 -1.15
CA ALA A 627 -24.31 -12.12 -0.74
C ALA A 627 -25.26 -11.73 0.39
N VAL A 628 -26.49 -12.18 0.34
CA VAL A 628 -27.46 -11.85 1.37
C VAL A 628 -27.07 -12.45 2.71
N GLY A 629 -26.37 -13.58 2.68
CA GLY A 629 -26.02 -14.26 3.90
C GLY A 629 -24.96 -13.58 4.75
N ILE A 630 -24.20 -12.64 4.20
CA ILE A 630 -23.19 -11.94 4.98
C ILE A 630 -23.86 -10.74 5.64
N SER A 631 -24.30 -10.93 6.86
CA SER A 631 -25.05 -9.91 7.58
C SER A 631 -24.56 -9.81 9.01
N GLY A 632 -24.41 -8.59 9.49
CA GLY A 632 -24.09 -8.36 10.87
C GLY A 632 -25.25 -8.49 11.81
N GLU A 633 -26.43 -8.77 11.28
CA GLU A 633 -27.61 -8.89 12.10
C GLU A 633 -27.83 -10.29 12.65
N ALA A 634 -27.11 -11.28 12.13
CA ALA A 634 -27.25 -12.64 12.63
C ALA A 634 -26.83 -12.73 14.09
N LYS A 635 -27.61 -13.43 14.88
CA LYS A 635 -27.36 -13.56 16.31
C LYS A 635 -26.31 -14.63 16.57
N GLU A 636 -25.12 -14.18 16.94
CA GLU A 636 -24.05 -15.01 17.50
C GLU A 636 -23.90 -16.42 16.87
N GLY A 637 -23.96 -16.49 15.56
CA GLY A 637 -23.70 -17.74 14.85
C GLY A 637 -24.80 -18.76 14.89
N CYS A 638 -25.99 -18.38 15.35
CA CYS A 638 -27.13 -19.29 15.38
C CYS A 638 -28.20 -18.84 14.39
N ASP A 639 -28.79 -19.79 13.69
CA ASP A 639 -29.89 -19.48 12.81
C ASP A 639 -31.18 -19.26 13.61
N GLU A 640 -32.30 -19.07 12.89
CA GLU A 640 -33.57 -18.77 13.52
C GLU A 640 -34.05 -19.89 14.44
N GLN A 641 -33.58 -21.10 14.26
CA GLN A 641 -33.92 -22.22 15.10
C GLN A 641 -32.94 -22.46 16.23
N GLY A 642 -31.99 -21.55 16.44
CA GLY A 642 -31.01 -21.66 17.51
C GLY A 642 -29.90 -22.64 17.24
N ARG A 643 -29.64 -22.98 15.97
CA ARG A 643 -28.59 -23.90 15.59
C ARG A 643 -27.35 -23.16 15.13
N GLY A 644 -26.19 -23.53 15.65
CA GLY A 644 -24.93 -22.99 15.22
C GLY A 644 -24.40 -23.75 14.02
N HIS A 645 -23.82 -23.03 13.08
CA HIS A 645 -23.30 -23.62 11.85
C HIS A 645 -21.83 -23.28 11.69
N GLN A 646 -21.04 -24.25 11.23
CA GLN A 646 -19.62 -24.06 10.99
C GLN A 646 -19.20 -24.75 9.70
N LEU A 647 -18.16 -24.20 9.08
CA LEU A 647 -17.51 -24.82 7.95
C LEU A 647 -16.11 -25.25 8.38
N LEU A 648 -15.84 -26.53 8.31
CA LEU A 648 -14.55 -27.10 8.65
C LEU A 648 -13.77 -27.32 7.37
N LEU A 649 -12.48 -26.95 7.37
CA LEU A 649 -11.63 -27.06 6.21
C LEU A 649 -10.35 -27.80 6.56
N ALA A 650 -9.88 -28.63 5.63
CA ALA A 650 -8.53 -29.13 5.65
C ALA A 650 -7.81 -28.54 4.43
N TYR A 651 -6.62 -27.95 4.66
CA TYR A 651 -5.91 -27.29 3.58
C TYR A 651 -4.42 -27.61 3.65
N THR A 652 -3.73 -27.34 2.53
CA THR A 652 -2.29 -27.51 2.44
C THR A 652 -1.63 -26.14 2.37
N LYS A 653 -0.35 -26.12 2.78
CA LYS A 653 0.48 -24.92 2.77
C LYS A 653 1.85 -25.34 2.31
N GLN A 654 2.15 -25.06 1.04
CA GLN A 654 3.34 -25.60 0.41
C GLN A 654 4.08 -24.53 -0.38
N GLY A 655 5.31 -24.83 -0.78
CA GLY A 655 6.11 -23.92 -1.58
C GLY A 655 6.40 -22.62 -0.85
N SER A 656 6.28 -21.52 -1.55
CA SER A 656 6.56 -20.21 -0.97
C SER A 656 5.59 -19.85 0.15
N ALA A 657 4.37 -20.40 0.13
CA ALA A 657 3.43 -20.15 1.21
C ALA A 657 3.92 -20.63 2.57
N ALA A 658 4.91 -21.54 2.59
CA ALA A 658 5.52 -21.94 3.85
C ALA A 658 6.11 -20.76 4.61
N PHE A 659 6.41 -19.68 3.93
CA PHE A 659 7.00 -18.47 4.55
C PHE A 659 5.98 -17.45 4.95
N LEU A 660 4.69 -17.74 4.82
CA LEU A 660 3.65 -16.86 5.34
C LEU A 660 3.43 -17.14 6.83
N PRO A 661 3.48 -16.12 7.68
CA PRO A 661 3.18 -16.35 9.10
C PRO A 661 1.70 -16.68 9.29
N HIS A 662 1.38 -17.24 10.44
CA HIS A 662 0.01 -17.68 10.70
C HIS A 662 -1.00 -16.54 10.54
N LEU A 663 -0.67 -15.36 11.03
CA LEU A 663 -1.60 -14.22 10.88
C LEU A 663 -1.86 -13.88 9.42
N ALA A 664 -0.87 -14.07 8.55
CA ALA A 664 -1.08 -13.85 7.12
C ALA A 664 -2.03 -14.89 6.54
N VAL A 665 -1.96 -16.12 7.01
CA VAL A 665 -2.89 -17.15 6.58
C VAL A 665 -4.31 -16.79 7.01
N VAL A 666 -4.48 -16.30 8.21
CA VAL A 666 -5.78 -15.85 8.69
C VAL A 666 -6.34 -14.72 7.80
N UNK A 667 -5.61 -13.88 7.55
CA UNK A 667 -5.92 -12.84 6.75
C UNK A 667 -6.37 -13.20 5.43
N THR A 668 -5.63 -14.10 4.93
CA THR A 668 -5.94 -14.64 3.62
C THR A 668 -7.31 -15.32 3.58
N PHE A 669 -7.60 -16.14 4.57
CA PHE A 669 -8.89 -16.81 4.60
C PHE A 669 -10.04 -15.84 4.83
N GLU A 670 -9.82 -14.79 5.62
CA GLU A 670 -10.87 -13.77 5.78
C GLU A 670 -11.27 -13.19 4.43
N ARG A 671 -10.30 -12.94 3.56
CA ARG A 671 -10.58 -12.41 2.23
C ARG A 671 -11.27 -13.45 1.34
N LEU A 672 -10.90 -14.70 1.51
CA LEU A 672 -11.53 -15.77 0.73
C LEU A 672 -13.04 -15.83 0.97
N TRP A 673 -13.47 -15.62 2.22
CA TRP A 673 -14.91 -15.69 2.51
C TRP A 673 -15.67 -14.62 1.74
N TYR A 674 -15.10 -13.45 1.58
CA TYR A 674 -15.75 -12.38 0.80
C TYR A 674 -15.71 -12.69 -0.70
N ARG A 675 -14.62 -13.28 -1.18
CA ARG A 675 -14.56 -13.71 -2.58
C ARG A 675 -15.62 -14.78 -2.88
N LEU A 676 -15.89 -15.63 -1.92
CA LEU A 676 -16.90 -16.67 -2.08
C LEU A 676 -18.31 -16.20 -1.76
N GLY A 677 -18.45 -15.09 -1.03
CA GLY A 677 -19.75 -14.66 -0.54
C GLY A 677 -20.31 -15.56 0.53
N LEU A 678 -19.43 -16.22 1.28
CA LEU A 678 -19.86 -17.13 2.32
C LEU A 678 -20.51 -16.35 3.45
N PRO A 679 -21.66 -16.80 4.01
CA PRO A 679 -22.34 -16.05 5.07
C PRO A 679 -21.67 -16.32 6.42
N VAL A 680 -20.55 -15.68 6.65
CA VAL A 680 -19.75 -15.90 7.86
C VAL A 680 -20.29 -15.08 9.02
N GLU A 681 -20.18 -15.64 10.23
CA GLU A 681 -20.49 -14.93 11.46
C GLU A 681 -19.38 -13.95 11.77
N LEU A 682 -19.76 -12.70 12.07
CA LEU A 682 -18.81 -11.66 12.38
C LEU A 682 -18.73 -11.44 13.88
N SER A 683 -17.55 -11.09 14.36
CA SER A 683 -17.36 -10.75 15.77
C SER A 683 -18.09 -9.44 16.10
N GLN A 684 -18.35 -9.25 17.40
CA GLN A 684 -18.94 -8.01 17.87
C GLN A 684 -17.85 -6.94 17.95
N GLY A 685 -18.27 -5.68 17.93
CA GLY A 685 -17.35 -4.57 18.11
C GLY A 685 -17.28 -3.65 16.91
N HIS A 686 -16.31 -2.76 16.96
CA HIS A 686 -16.20 -1.69 15.96
C HIS A 686 -15.54 -2.17 14.67
N HIS A 687 -14.77 -3.26 14.73
CA HIS A 687 -14.10 -3.82 13.56
C HIS A 687 -14.49 -5.29 13.46
N PRO A 688 -15.71 -5.59 13.01
CA PRO A 688 -16.14 -6.98 12.95
C PRO A 688 -15.25 -7.81 12.02
N LYS A 689 -14.93 -9.02 12.45
CA LYS A 689 -14.12 -9.95 11.68
C LYS A 689 -14.81 -11.31 11.63
N PRO A 690 -14.60 -12.08 10.56
CA PRO A 690 -15.11 -13.45 10.56
C PRO A 690 -14.59 -14.23 11.76
N ARG A 691 -15.46 -15.00 12.40
CA ARG A 691 -15.06 -15.82 13.54
C ARG A 691 -14.48 -17.12 13.03
N MET A 692 -13.20 -17.33 13.33
CA MET A 692 -12.47 -18.50 12.84
C MET A 692 -11.61 -19.07 13.95
N SER A 693 -11.30 -20.34 13.83
CA SER A 693 -10.30 -20.98 14.68
C SER A 693 -9.48 -21.95 13.84
N PHE A 694 -8.25 -22.17 14.28
CA PHE A 694 -7.30 -22.99 13.53
C PHE A 694 -6.65 -23.99 14.46
N GLY A 695 -5.98 -24.97 13.84
CA GLY A 695 -5.19 -25.92 14.60
C GLY A 695 -3.87 -25.33 15.03
N GLN A 696 -2.92 -26.21 15.36
CA GLN A 696 -1.61 -25.80 15.82
C GLN A 696 -0.90 -24.99 14.75
N PRO A 697 -0.44 -23.76 15.07
CA PRO A 697 0.26 -22.96 14.05
C PRO A 697 1.53 -23.63 13.57
N LEU A 698 1.82 -23.37 12.31
CA LEU A 698 2.98 -23.95 11.65
C LEU A 698 4.12 -22.95 11.68
N PRO A 699 5.35 -23.37 12.01
CA PRO A 699 6.47 -22.42 11.97
C PRO A 699 6.76 -21.94 10.55
N ILE A 700 7.32 -20.74 10.43
CA ILE A 700 7.71 -20.20 9.14
C ILE A 700 8.75 -21.12 8.50
N GLY A 701 8.58 -21.38 7.22
CA GLY A 701 9.50 -22.21 6.44
C GLY A 701 9.12 -23.67 6.40
N ILE A 702 8.12 -24.09 7.17
CA ILE A 702 7.68 -25.49 7.22
C ILE A 702 6.41 -25.64 6.42
N GLU A 703 6.39 -26.60 5.53
CA GLU A 703 5.22 -26.89 4.73
C GLU A 703 4.23 -27.78 5.48
N SER A 704 3.03 -27.91 4.93
CA SER A 704 2.03 -28.79 5.53
C SER A 704 1.11 -29.39 4.47
N LEU A 705 0.79 -30.66 4.65
CA LEU A 705 -0.24 -31.33 3.88
C LEU A 705 -1.56 -31.40 4.63
N ASP A 706 -1.60 -31.05 5.90
CA ASP A 706 -2.79 -31.27 6.72
C ASP A 706 -2.93 -30.16 7.76
N GLU A 707 -3.45 -29.03 7.33
CA GLU A 707 -3.82 -27.93 8.22
C GLU A 707 -5.33 -27.93 8.37
N ILE A 708 -5.82 -27.44 9.51
CA ILE A 708 -7.25 -27.48 9.79
C ILE A 708 -7.71 -26.09 10.23
N GLY A 709 -8.90 -25.70 9.77
CA GLY A 709 -9.50 -24.44 10.16
C GLY A 709 -11.00 -24.55 10.17
N VAL A 710 -11.62 -23.68 10.97
CA VAL A 710 -13.08 -23.64 11.12
C VAL A 710 -13.51 -22.18 11.00
N VAL A 711 -14.57 -21.93 10.25
CA VAL A 711 -15.21 -20.62 10.21
C VAL A 711 -16.67 -20.77 10.63
N ASN A 712 -17.11 -19.88 11.52
CA ASN A 712 -18.51 -19.88 11.94
C ASN A 712 -19.37 -19.23 10.87
N LEU A 713 -20.56 -19.80 10.67
CA LEU A 713 -21.50 -19.32 9.65
C LEU A 713 -22.75 -18.77 10.31
N GLN A 714 -23.40 -17.81 9.66
CA GLN A 714 -24.67 -17.28 10.11
C GLN A 714 -25.81 -18.25 9.87
N LYS A 715 -25.69 -19.12 8.87
CA LYS A 715 -26.73 -20.06 8.52
C LYS A 715 -26.10 -21.25 7.81
N ASN A 716 -26.90 -22.30 7.67
CA ASN A 716 -26.43 -23.48 6.96
C ASN A 716 -26.18 -23.15 5.49
N VAL A 717 -25.11 -23.73 4.93
CA VAL A 717 -24.82 -23.60 3.51
C VAL A 717 -24.82 -24.98 2.88
N GLN A 718 -25.24 -25.03 1.63
CA GLN A 718 -25.20 -26.27 0.86
C GLN A 718 -23.84 -26.31 0.17
N LEU A 719 -22.99 -27.17 0.69
CA LEU A 719 -21.60 -27.18 0.29
C LEU A 719 -21.41 -27.41 -1.20
N ASP A 720 -22.23 -28.25 -1.81
CA ASP A 720 -22.09 -28.52 -3.24
C ASP A 720 -22.33 -27.28 -4.12
N LYS A 721 -23.03 -26.27 -3.62
CA LYS A 721 -23.20 -25.03 -4.37
C LYS A 721 -21.95 -24.18 -4.38
N PHE A 722 -21.08 -24.37 -3.39
CA PHE A 722 -19.85 -23.61 -3.27
C PHE A 722 -18.63 -24.42 -3.67
N SER A 723 -18.77 -25.73 -3.90
CA SER A 723 -17.60 -26.59 -3.97
C SER A 723 -16.65 -26.24 -5.10
N ALA A 724 -17.16 -25.85 -6.27
CA ALA A 724 -16.29 -25.51 -7.38
C ALA A 724 -15.39 -24.34 -7.06
N ARG A 725 -15.93 -23.31 -6.42
CA ARG A 725 -15.12 -22.13 -6.06
C ARG A 725 -14.33 -22.36 -4.78
N LEU A 726 -14.89 -23.08 -3.82
CA LEU A 726 -14.19 -23.35 -2.57
C LEU A 726 -12.88 -24.10 -2.82
N PHE A 727 -12.89 -25.07 -3.74
CA PHE A 727 -11.72 -25.85 -4.04
C PHE A 727 -10.87 -25.28 -5.18
N ASP A 728 -11.21 -24.09 -5.65
CA ASP A 728 -10.45 -23.42 -6.71
C ASP A 728 -9.24 -22.72 -6.08
N SER A 729 -8.06 -23.31 -6.28
CA SER A 729 -6.85 -22.77 -5.65
C SER A 729 -6.46 -21.42 -6.19
N SER A 730 -7.00 -21.00 -7.34
CA SER A 730 -6.68 -19.68 -7.88
C SER A 730 -7.30 -18.56 -7.06
N LEU A 731 -8.25 -18.85 -6.18
CA LEU A 731 -8.83 -17.85 -5.29
C LEU A 731 -7.98 -17.60 -4.04
N LEU A 732 -6.90 -18.35 -3.89
CA LEU A 732 -5.98 -18.21 -2.77
C LEU A 732 -4.58 -17.89 -3.27
N PRO A 733 -3.72 -17.34 -2.40
CA PRO A 733 -2.32 -17.20 -2.78
C PRO A 733 -1.71 -18.54 -3.14
N GLU A 734 -0.68 -18.48 -3.97
CA GLU A 734 0.05 -19.65 -4.41
C GLU A 734 0.53 -20.47 -3.20
N GLY A 735 0.31 -21.76 -3.23
CA GLY A 735 0.75 -22.67 -2.19
C GLY A 735 -0.28 -22.97 -1.11
N LEU A 736 -1.37 -22.22 -1.06
CA LEU A 736 -2.48 -22.54 -0.16
C LEU A 736 -3.60 -23.18 -0.97
N ARG A 737 -4.11 -24.30 -0.48
CA ARG A 737 -5.14 -25.01 -1.23
C ARG A 737 -6.06 -25.77 -0.27
N ILE A 738 -7.35 -25.58 -0.43
CA ILE A 738 -8.35 -26.32 0.36
C ILE A 738 -8.52 -27.72 -0.26
N GLN A 739 -8.36 -28.74 0.56
CA GLN A 739 -8.44 -30.12 0.10
C GLN A 739 -9.77 -30.79 0.46
N LYS A 740 -10.31 -30.47 1.63
CA LYS A 740 -11.53 -31.08 2.12
C LYS A 740 -12.35 -30.05 2.86
N ALA A 741 -13.65 -30.23 2.88
CA ALA A 741 -14.56 -29.36 3.60
C ALA A 741 -15.73 -30.14 4.14
N LEU A 742 -16.28 -29.68 5.25
CA LEU A 742 -17.38 -30.35 5.94
C LEU A 742 -18.18 -29.32 6.69
N THR A 743 -19.51 -29.36 6.58
CA THR A 743 -20.36 -28.50 7.39
C THR A 743 -20.68 -29.20 8.69
N LEU A 744 -20.62 -28.43 9.77
CA LEU A 744 -20.96 -28.90 11.10
C LEU A 744 -22.07 -28.04 11.66
N ARG A 745 -22.86 -28.62 12.55
CA ARG A 745 -23.99 -27.91 13.14
C ARG A 745 -24.17 -28.42 14.57
N HIS A 746 -24.49 -27.52 15.47
CA HIS A 746 -24.84 -27.93 16.82
C HIS A 746 -26.08 -27.17 17.27
N VAL A 747 -26.78 -27.75 18.23
CA VAL A 747 -27.99 -27.16 18.78
C VAL A 747 -27.65 -26.40 20.04
N GLN A 748 -28.26 -25.26 20.22
CA GLN A 748 -28.09 -24.47 21.44
C GLN A 748 -28.45 -25.37 22.67
N ASN A 749 -27.66 -25.26 23.71
CA ASN A 749 -27.76 -26.05 24.93
C ASN A 749 -27.21 -27.48 24.79
N GLU A 750 -26.60 -27.79 23.65
CA GLU A 750 -25.85 -29.02 23.50
C GLU A 750 -24.37 -28.72 23.67
N PRO A 751 -23.55 -29.73 23.92
CA PRO A 751 -22.13 -29.45 23.98
C PRO A 751 -21.61 -28.76 22.71
N ARG A 752 -20.76 -27.79 22.90
CA ARG A 752 -20.20 -27.09 21.74
C ARG A 752 -19.26 -28.01 20.98
N ILE A 753 -19.23 -27.81 19.66
CA ILE A 753 -18.26 -28.49 18.81
C ILE A 753 -16.87 -28.05 19.24
N PRO A 754 -15.98 -28.96 19.61
CA PRO A 754 -14.65 -28.55 20.07
C PRO A 754 -13.86 -27.87 18.95
N ALA A 755 -13.11 -26.83 19.32
CA ALA A 755 -12.24 -26.16 18.37
C ALA A 755 -11.04 -27.05 18.03
N PRO A 756 -10.42 -26.83 16.87
CA PRO A 756 -9.29 -27.70 16.49
C PRO A 756 -8.17 -27.74 17.52
N MET A 757 -7.84 -26.60 18.15
CA MET A 757 -6.80 -26.63 19.19
C MET A 757 -7.18 -27.39 20.42
N GLN A 758 -8.47 -27.48 20.74
CA GLN A 758 -8.94 -28.29 21.88
C GLN A 758 -8.77 -29.78 21.60
N LEU A 759 -8.92 -30.17 20.32
CA LEU A 759 -8.81 -31.55 19.90
C LEU A 759 -7.39 -31.95 19.53
N TYR A 760 -6.50 -30.98 19.35
CA TYR A 760 -5.18 -31.27 18.84
C TYR A 760 -4.41 -32.17 19.84
N GLY A 761 -3.87 -33.28 19.35
CA GLY A 761 -3.08 -34.18 20.17
C GLY A 761 -1.63 -34.30 19.77
N ALA A 762 -1.35 -34.24 18.47
CA ALA A 762 0.01 -34.44 17.98
C ALA A 762 0.12 -34.01 16.53
N SER A 763 1.37 -33.81 16.09
CA SER A 763 1.65 -33.60 14.68
C SER A 763 2.68 -34.62 14.23
N VAL A 764 2.55 -35.08 12.97
CA VAL A 764 3.56 -35.90 12.33
C VAL A 764 4.25 -35.03 11.29
N PHE A 765 5.59 -34.92 11.42
CA PHE A 765 6.38 -34.13 10.49
C PHE A 765 7.35 -35.01 9.73
N LEU A 766 7.55 -34.73 8.46
CA LEU A 766 8.69 -35.18 7.70
C LEU A 766 9.75 -34.09 7.78
N VAL A 767 10.98 -34.42 8.20
CA VAL A 767 12.06 -33.44 8.27
C VAL A 767 13.25 -34.00 7.49
N TRP A 768 13.97 -33.11 6.81
CA TRP A 768 15.08 -33.56 5.97
C TRP A 768 16.08 -32.43 5.74
N VAL A 769 17.28 -32.81 5.33
CA VAL A 769 18.30 -31.89 4.87
C VAL A 769 18.61 -32.19 3.40
N GLU A 770 18.94 -31.13 2.67
CA GLU A 770 19.23 -31.23 1.26
C GLU A 770 20.68 -31.65 0.99
N LYS A 771 21.59 -31.31 1.91
CA LYS A 771 23.02 -31.59 1.74
C LYS A 771 23.48 -32.66 2.71
N ARG A 772 24.35 -33.57 2.24
CA ARG A 772 24.92 -34.57 3.12
C ARG A 772 25.77 -33.93 4.22
N THR A 773 26.38 -32.79 3.93
CA THR A 773 27.16 -32.08 4.94
C THR A 773 26.32 -31.60 6.13
N ASP A 774 24.99 -31.56 5.98
CA ASP A 774 24.11 -31.13 7.04
C ASP A 774 23.51 -32.28 7.85
N GLN A 775 23.95 -33.51 7.59
CA GLN A 775 23.42 -34.65 8.34
C GLN A 775 23.65 -34.52 9.85
N ALA A 776 24.80 -33.97 10.25
CA ALA A 776 25.07 -33.79 11.67
C ALA A 776 24.07 -32.83 12.31
N VAL A 777 23.64 -31.80 11.60
CA VAL A 777 22.62 -30.88 12.11
C VAL A 777 21.30 -31.64 12.30
N LEU A 778 20.91 -32.45 11.33
CA LEU A 778 19.69 -33.23 11.45
C LEU A 778 19.78 -34.20 12.62
N GLU A 779 20.91 -34.88 12.77
CA GLU A 779 21.09 -35.81 13.85
C GLU A 779 20.96 -35.16 15.20
N SER A 780 21.62 -34.00 15.37
CA SER A 780 21.54 -33.26 16.64
C SER A 780 20.11 -32.81 16.93
N PHE A 781 19.42 -32.33 15.91
CA PHE A 781 18.04 -31.93 16.06
C PHE A 781 17.15 -33.10 16.50
N LEU A 782 17.31 -34.25 15.83
CA LEU A 782 16.46 -35.40 16.14
C LEU A 782 16.70 -35.93 17.56
N LEU A 783 17.95 -35.90 18.01
CA LEU A 783 18.25 -36.28 19.40
C LEU A 783 17.57 -35.32 20.38
N GLY A 784 17.64 -34.03 20.10
CA GLY A 784 16.99 -33.03 20.96
C GLY A 784 15.48 -33.18 20.96
N ALA A 785 14.90 -33.47 19.81
CA ALA A 785 13.45 -33.67 19.71
C ALA A 785 13.02 -34.92 20.50
N ALA A 786 13.79 -35.98 20.42
CA ALA A 786 13.47 -37.20 21.19
C ALA A 786 13.55 -36.96 22.69
N GLU A 787 14.56 -36.21 23.12
CA GLU A 787 14.69 -35.87 24.54
C GLU A 787 13.52 -35.02 25.03
N ALA A 788 12.95 -34.22 24.15
CA ALA A 788 11.85 -33.33 24.48
C ALA A 788 10.47 -33.99 24.39
N GLY A 789 10.43 -35.28 24.06
CA GLY A 789 9.18 -36.01 24.02
C GLY A 789 8.72 -36.39 22.61
N GLY A 790 9.49 -36.08 21.59
CA GLY A 790 9.18 -36.50 20.23
C GLY A 790 9.43 -37.97 20.03
N VAL A 791 8.73 -38.52 19.09
CA VAL A 791 8.87 -39.96 18.74
C VAL A 791 9.34 -40.06 17.28
N LEU A 792 10.50 -40.64 17.09
CA LEU A 792 11.02 -40.86 15.75
C LEU A 792 10.38 -42.12 15.15
N ARG A 793 9.98 -41.99 13.90
CA ARG A 793 9.48 -43.09 13.13
C ARG A 793 10.51 -43.39 12.03
N ASN A 794 10.18 -43.64 10.86
CA ASN A 794 11.09 -43.93 9.76
C ASN A 794 12.28 -42.97 9.72
N ARG A 795 13.47 -43.57 9.59
CA ARG A 795 14.71 -42.79 9.68
C ARG A 795 15.74 -43.16 8.61
N UNK A 796 16.17 -42.20 7.83
CA UNK A 796 17.16 -42.36 6.85
C UNK A 796 18.21 -41.41 7.20
N PRO A 797 19.33 -41.47 6.53
CA PRO A 797 20.43 -40.57 6.89
C PRO A 797 20.09 -39.08 6.73
N CYS A 798 19.35 -38.70 5.69
CA CYS A 798 19.01 -37.28 5.44
C CYS A 798 17.55 -36.98 5.70
N VAL A 799 16.76 -37.90 6.18
CA VAL A 799 15.34 -37.71 6.34
C VAL A 799 14.81 -38.51 7.51
N ALA A 800 13.80 -37.98 8.18
CA ALA A 800 13.17 -38.71 9.29
C ALA A 800 11.72 -38.27 9.41
N GLU A 801 10.92 -39.15 9.97
CA GLU A 801 9.53 -38.86 10.32
C GLU A 801 9.47 -38.70 11.84
N LEU A 802 8.90 -37.57 12.30
CA LEU A 802 8.91 -37.19 13.69
C LEU A 802 7.50 -36.91 14.17
N LEU A 803 7.06 -37.61 15.21
CA LEU A 803 5.78 -37.32 15.84
C LEU A 803 6.05 -36.42 17.06
N LEU A 804 5.42 -35.25 17.08
CA LEU A 804 5.51 -34.34 18.22
C LEU A 804 4.17 -34.26 18.94
N PRO A 805 4.07 -34.80 20.14
CA PRO A 805 2.82 -34.68 20.91
C PRO A 805 2.56 -33.24 21.32
N ARG A 806 1.34 -32.96 21.70
CA ARG A 806 0.95 -31.63 22.15
C ARG A 806 1.84 -31.11 23.27
N GLU A 807 2.26 -31.99 24.15
CA GLU A 807 3.05 -31.62 25.34
C GLU A 807 4.50 -31.27 25.02
N ALA A 808 4.99 -31.70 23.86
CA ALA A 808 6.36 -31.42 23.47
C ALA A 808 6.47 -29.97 22.96
N PRO A 809 7.69 -29.39 22.97
CA PRO A 809 7.86 -28.09 22.34
C PRO A 809 7.50 -28.15 20.86
N GLY A 810 7.05 -27.03 20.30
CA GLY A 810 6.73 -26.99 18.90
C GLY A 810 7.94 -27.15 18.02
N LEU A 811 7.72 -27.53 16.76
CA LEU A 811 8.79 -27.75 15.81
C LEU A 811 9.68 -26.51 15.65
N GLY A 812 9.08 -25.33 15.58
CA GLY A 812 9.86 -24.11 15.42
C GLY A 812 10.83 -23.89 16.55
N ARG A 813 10.39 -24.13 17.78
CA ARG A 813 11.26 -23.98 18.94
C ARG A 813 12.39 -24.99 18.92
N LEU A 814 12.08 -26.24 18.57
CA LEU A 814 13.10 -27.27 18.50
C LEU A 814 14.12 -26.97 17.41
N LEU A 815 13.68 -26.46 16.27
CA LEU A 815 14.60 -26.10 15.20
C LEU A 815 15.53 -24.98 15.64
N LYS A 816 15.00 -24.01 16.37
CA LYS A 816 15.81 -22.91 16.86
C LYS A 816 16.83 -23.37 17.90
N GLU A 817 16.39 -24.18 18.85
CA GLU A 817 17.25 -24.64 19.93
C GLU A 817 18.40 -25.52 19.43
N HIS A 818 18.18 -26.26 18.36
CA HIS A 818 19.18 -27.20 17.84
C HIS A 818 19.76 -26.75 16.51
N GLN A 819 19.66 -25.43 16.24
CA GLN A 819 20.34 -24.82 15.11
C GLN A 819 19.94 -25.42 13.76
N GLY A 820 18.71 -25.91 13.66
CA GLY A 820 18.22 -26.47 12.42
C GLY A 820 17.48 -25.46 11.56
N ARG A 821 17.19 -24.27 12.06
CA ARG A 821 16.44 -23.28 11.32
C ARG A 821 17.22 -22.82 10.10
N GLY A 822 16.58 -22.89 8.94
CA GLY A 822 17.23 -22.50 7.70
C GLY A 822 18.09 -23.59 7.09
N VAL A 823 18.25 -24.72 7.79
CA VAL A 823 19.02 -25.87 7.30
C VAL A 823 18.10 -27.06 7.13
N ILE A 824 17.29 -27.36 8.14
CA ILE A 824 16.37 -28.49 8.11
C ILE A 824 15.06 -28.05 7.49
N ARG A 825 14.64 -28.77 6.47
CA ARG A 825 13.34 -28.53 5.84
C ARG A 825 12.32 -29.45 6.48
N GLY A 826 11.06 -29.04 6.46
CA GLY A 826 10.06 -29.84 7.11
C GLY A 826 8.69 -29.71 6.45
N ARG A 827 7.86 -30.72 6.71
CA ARG A 827 6.49 -30.73 6.20
C ARG A 827 5.62 -31.47 7.19
N ARG A 828 4.55 -30.85 7.64
CA ARG A 828 3.58 -31.53 8.48
C ARG A 828 2.81 -32.48 7.60
N LEU A 829 2.83 -33.77 7.96
CA LEU A 829 2.10 -34.80 7.22
C LEU A 829 0.69 -34.95 7.76
N ALA A 830 0.50 -34.73 9.07
CA ALA A 830 -0.81 -34.92 9.69
C ALA A 830 -0.90 -34.14 10.97
N SER A 831 -2.09 -33.62 11.24
CA SER A 831 -2.48 -33.11 12.55
C SER A 831 -3.45 -34.14 13.16
N LEU A 832 -3.13 -34.61 14.35
CA LEU A 832 -3.84 -35.77 14.93
C LEU A 832 -4.62 -35.34 16.18
N ALA A 833 -5.76 -36.03 16.35
CA ALA A 833 -6.53 -36.00 17.57
C ALA A 833 -5.81 -36.86 18.64
N PRO A 834 -6.23 -36.75 19.91
CA PRO A 834 -5.53 -37.51 20.96
C PRO A 834 -5.52 -39.03 20.74
N GLN A 835 -6.52 -39.58 20.07
CA GLN A 835 -6.58 -41.02 19.81
C GLN A 835 -5.74 -41.41 18.60
N GLY A 836 -5.16 -40.48 17.89
CA GLY A 836 -4.27 -40.78 16.78
C GLY A 836 -4.86 -40.64 15.39
N GLU A 837 -6.15 -40.34 15.28
CA GLU A 837 -6.72 -40.16 13.94
C GLU A 837 -6.52 -38.71 13.48
N PRO A 838 -6.46 -38.48 12.17
CA PRO A 838 -6.36 -37.07 11.69
C PRO A 838 -7.55 -36.27 12.17
N LEU A 839 -7.29 -34.97 12.46
CA LEU A 839 -8.34 -34.10 13.02
C LEU A 839 -9.57 -34.04 12.13
N PHE A 840 -9.40 -33.92 10.82
CA PHE A 840 -10.54 -33.83 9.92
C PHE A 840 -11.39 -35.11 10.01
N GLU A 841 -10.74 -36.26 10.08
CA GLU A 841 -11.47 -37.54 10.22
C GLU A 841 -12.22 -37.62 11.54
N TRP A 842 -11.61 -37.07 12.61
CA TRP A 842 -12.31 -37.04 13.89
C TRP A 842 -13.64 -36.30 13.78
N TYR A 843 -13.61 -35.09 13.17
CA TYR A 843 -14.84 -34.34 12.98
C TYR A 843 -15.84 -35.09 12.09
N GLN A 844 -15.35 -35.73 11.06
CA GLN A 844 -16.20 -36.51 10.16
C GLN A 844 -16.91 -37.67 10.93
N ASN A 845 -16.15 -38.36 11.75
CA ASN A 845 -16.67 -39.49 12.50
C ASN A 845 -17.61 -39.08 13.64
N HIS A 846 -17.45 -37.90 14.16
CA HIS A 846 -18.26 -37.39 15.27
C HIS A 846 -19.32 -36.39 14.83
N ARG A 847 -19.52 -36.25 13.55
CA ARG A 847 -20.38 -35.21 12.99
C ARG A 847 -21.79 -35.30 13.55
N GLU A 848 -22.33 -36.49 13.68
CA GLU A 848 -23.71 -36.66 14.08
C GLU A 848 -23.92 -36.37 15.58
N GLU A 849 -22.86 -36.43 16.36
CA GLU A 849 -22.96 -36.06 17.76
C GLU A 849 -23.24 -34.59 17.96
N TYR A 850 -22.83 -33.74 16.98
CA TYR A 850 -22.97 -32.30 17.06
C TYR A 850 -23.94 -31.75 16.03
N ALA A 851 -24.32 -32.59 15.03
CA ALA A 851 -25.16 -32.12 13.93
C ALA A 851 -26.40 -32.99 13.87
N GLN A 852 -27.21 -32.93 14.91
CA GLN A 852 -28.44 -33.69 14.90
C GLN A 852 -29.39 -33.08 13.89
N ALA A 853 -30.03 -33.92 13.13
CA ALA A 853 -31.02 -33.50 12.15
C ALA A 853 -32.19 -32.79 12.83
N PRO A 854 -32.79 -31.82 12.18
CA PRO A 854 -33.94 -31.13 12.74
C PRO A 854 -35.16 -32.01 12.87
#